data_30d6f7d4ada529eba2377c89dbda23ec
#
_entry.id   30d6f7d4ada529eba2377c89dbda23ec
#
_cell.length_a   1.000
_cell.length_b   1.000
_cell.length_c   1.000
_cell.angle_alpha   90.00
_cell.angle_beta   90.00
_cell.angle_gamma   90.00
#
_symmetry.space_group_name_H-M   'P 1'
#
loop_
_entity.id
_entity.type
_entity.pdbx_description
1 polymer ?
#
loop_
_entity_poly.entity_id
_entity_poly.type
_entity_poly.pdbx_seq_one_letter_code
_entity_poly.pdbx_strand_id
1 'polypeptide(L)'
;MTSTLHCPRGRSNFGFAAAAMAILAMSGCTLDSSDDAAPAPGVVVMKVLSSSESRVTDGSALIELQLPAGAAAADVRVTQGGNDVTTAFTAAIDGKTLRGVVRGMPLGRVMVAADIGAKNGNAAAHGEVLLTVSPRTGPVFSGAKLTPFECRTVESGLGSPIDTSCSVNTQYEWHYFTAAGTRRSLADPLGTRPADVASTTTLDGKTVPFIVRVESGTINRSIYRIAVLDDPKTTGVWNGAGWNQRIVFRFGESTAAQYNQGTLPLSEVFKADAIDTQSISAMGRGFAYVVSSLNINKVNVNDVLAAETAMMLREHISKNYGLPKWMVGMGGSGGAIQQMLIAQNYPGVLDGVMPDAAFPDVFSTALAVADCRLLNRYFAANPAADAVRKAFEGHLKNTCATWDAGNGDAVLATSGSVSPACGLNDQSKVYNATANSTGARCTVYDININTLGRNVATNAANRPLDNVGVQYGLDALKKGSITTTQFLDLNARIGGFDADGNLVTKRTVADALGLSRAYEMGRIGSGGGGLATTPIMHMRAYAEPAGDIHTIYNDIKIREQLLRANGRADNQVIWLLPNPALATLLGLGTAQQVVLAGVLKDTFLARLTLMTKWLDDLAADTALLSAAKVARLKPADATDSCWGVADAKRYVEVATLSGAGTCNTLYPRTLPPRMLAGAPATDDVVKCQLKPLADADYAPATFTAADRTRLAAVFPDGVCDYSKPGVGQTGVKGTWLTY
;
A
#
# COMPACT_ATOMS: atom_id res chain seq x y z
N MET A 1 46.84 -13.44 6.71
CA MET A 1 47.43 -13.29 5.36
C MET A 1 46.70 -12.17 4.70
N THR A 2 47.31 -11.02 4.69
CA THR A 2 46.87 -9.74 4.10
C THR A 2 47.03 -9.81 2.58
N SER A 3 46.02 -9.44 1.82
CA SER A 3 46.20 -9.11 0.40
C SER A 3 45.46 -7.82 0.07
N THR A 4 46.24 -6.79 -0.04
CA THR A 4 45.94 -5.47 -0.58
C THR A 4 45.82 -5.56 -2.11
N LEU A 5 44.76 -5.06 -2.69
CA LEU A 5 44.62 -4.86 -4.13
C LEU A 5 44.81 -3.39 -4.46
N HIS A 6 45.88 -3.12 -5.24
CA HIS A 6 46.24 -1.83 -5.80
C HIS A 6 45.42 -1.51 -7.07
N CYS A 7 45.00 -0.27 -7.18
CA CYS A 7 44.48 0.32 -8.43
C CYS A 7 45.64 0.91 -9.23
N PRO A 8 45.80 0.64 -10.54
CA PRO A 8 46.89 1.26 -11.35
C PRO A 8 46.46 2.62 -11.92
N ARG A 9 47.35 3.61 -11.77
CA ARG A 9 47.30 4.88 -12.47
C ARG A 9 47.87 4.73 -13.87
N GLY A 10 47.07 5.04 -14.90
CA GLY A 10 47.57 5.21 -16.27
C GLY A 10 47.43 6.67 -16.70
N ARG A 11 48.59 7.31 -17.02
CA ARG A 11 48.68 8.60 -17.73
C ARG A 11 48.64 8.35 -19.23
N SER A 12 47.90 9.12 -20.01
CA SER A 12 48.31 9.55 -21.34
C SER A 12 47.58 10.83 -21.76
N ASN A 13 48.36 11.81 -22.18
CA ASN A 13 47.95 13.07 -22.80
C ASN A 13 47.43 12.80 -24.23
N PHE A 14 46.36 13.52 -24.66
CA PHE A 14 46.35 14.29 -25.91
C PHE A 14 45.05 15.11 -25.95
N GLY A 15 45.16 16.39 -26.28
CA GLY A 15 44.06 17.34 -26.35
C GLY A 15 43.31 17.30 -27.68
N PHE A 16 42.10 17.77 -27.69
CA PHE A 16 41.51 18.80 -28.55
C PHE A 16 40.03 19.05 -28.16
N ALA A 17 39.63 20.28 -28.28
CA ALA A 17 38.37 20.85 -27.80
C ALA A 17 37.15 20.36 -28.56
N ALA A 18 36.06 20.10 -27.85
CA ALA A 18 34.66 20.30 -28.28
C ALA A 18 33.71 20.30 -27.06
N ALA A 19 32.78 21.23 -27.03
CA ALA A 19 31.78 21.41 -25.99
C ALA A 19 30.91 20.15 -25.84
N ALA A 20 30.84 19.60 -24.63
CA ALA A 20 29.92 18.54 -24.30
C ALA A 20 29.26 18.80 -22.94
N MET A 21 27.97 18.74 -22.91
CA MET A 21 27.12 18.72 -21.72
C MET A 21 27.64 17.67 -20.74
N ALA A 22 27.95 18.09 -19.52
CA ALA A 22 28.29 17.19 -18.43
C ALA A 22 27.00 16.59 -17.89
N ILE A 23 26.70 15.34 -18.25
CA ILE A 23 25.78 14.47 -17.51
C ILE A 23 26.56 14.00 -16.28
N LEU A 24 26.22 14.56 -15.11
CA LEU A 24 26.68 14.02 -13.83
C LEU A 24 25.96 12.69 -13.59
N ALA A 25 26.61 11.59 -13.91
CA ALA A 25 26.29 10.30 -13.33
C ALA A 25 26.76 10.32 -11.86
N MET A 26 25.85 10.55 -10.93
CA MET A 26 26.11 10.27 -9.52
C MET A 26 26.13 8.75 -9.33
N SER A 27 27.33 8.16 -9.39
CA SER A 27 27.59 6.87 -8.79
C SER A 27 27.42 7.03 -7.28
N GLY A 28 26.32 6.47 -6.74
CA GLY A 28 26.12 6.38 -5.31
C GLY A 28 27.23 5.54 -4.67
N CYS A 29 28.16 6.19 -4.00
CA CYS A 29 28.97 5.54 -2.99
C CYS A 29 28.04 5.22 -1.83
N THR A 30 27.69 3.94 -1.66
CA THR A 30 27.11 3.43 -0.43
C THR A 30 28.14 3.68 0.68
N LEU A 31 27.83 4.61 1.56
CA LEU A 31 28.56 4.77 2.81
C LEU A 31 28.35 3.51 3.64
N ASP A 32 29.44 2.82 3.87
CA ASP A 32 29.52 1.69 4.82
C ASP A 32 29.28 2.27 6.22
N SER A 33 28.09 2.06 6.76
CA SER A 33 27.73 2.55 8.09
C SER A 33 28.15 1.51 9.14
N SER A 34 29.36 1.61 9.63
CA SER A 34 29.62 1.25 11.01
C SER A 34 29.13 2.41 11.88
N ASP A 35 27.89 2.34 12.35
CA ASP A 35 27.20 3.40 13.12
C ASP A 35 27.90 3.74 14.48
N ASP A 36 29.00 3.10 14.83
CA ASP A 36 29.74 3.28 16.10
C ASP A 36 31.07 4.04 15.97
N ALA A 37 31.55 4.34 14.79
CA ALA A 37 32.79 5.10 14.63
C ALA A 37 32.55 6.59 14.87
N ALA A 38 33.32 7.19 15.80
CA ALA A 38 33.27 8.64 15.99
C ALA A 38 33.56 9.39 14.66
N PRO A 39 32.87 10.49 14.36
CA PRO A 39 33.15 11.31 13.19
C PRO A 39 34.63 11.70 13.11
N ALA A 40 35.13 11.95 11.91
CA ALA A 40 36.46 12.44 11.70
C ALA A 40 36.72 13.76 12.48
N PRO A 41 37.94 14.03 12.93
CA PRO A 41 38.25 15.30 13.57
C PRO A 41 37.79 16.50 12.71
N GLY A 42 37.16 17.48 13.34
CA GLY A 42 36.63 18.66 12.66
C GLY A 42 35.25 18.47 12.00
N VAL A 43 34.61 17.31 12.10
CA VAL A 43 33.30 17.04 11.49
C VAL A 43 32.25 16.71 12.56
N VAL A 44 31.11 17.40 12.50
CA VAL A 44 29.87 17.00 13.20
C VAL A 44 28.97 16.31 12.15
N VAL A 45 28.65 15.03 12.35
CA VAL A 45 27.73 14.34 11.44
C VAL A 45 26.31 14.64 11.86
N MET A 46 25.50 15.12 10.91
CA MET A 46 24.09 15.46 11.12
C MET A 46 23.19 14.49 10.36
N LYS A 47 22.18 13.95 11.03
CA LYS A 47 21.26 12.98 10.44
C LYS A 47 19.82 13.37 10.77
N VAL A 48 18.96 13.44 9.75
CA VAL A 48 17.52 13.62 9.95
C VAL A 48 16.90 12.26 10.27
N LEU A 49 16.28 12.13 11.43
CA LEU A 49 15.71 10.86 11.91
C LEU A 49 14.21 10.73 11.63
N SER A 50 13.49 11.85 11.50
CA SER A 50 12.03 11.82 11.32
C SER A 50 11.58 11.61 9.88
N SER A 51 12.42 11.99 8.90
CA SER A 51 12.14 11.89 7.46
C SER A 51 13.45 11.90 6.67
N SER A 52 13.39 11.96 5.34
CA SER A 52 14.57 12.34 4.55
C SER A 52 14.74 13.86 4.54
N GLU A 53 15.96 14.33 4.28
CA GLU A 53 16.30 15.74 4.22
C GLU A 53 15.45 16.54 3.22
N SER A 54 15.08 15.89 2.11
CA SER A 54 14.27 16.48 1.03
C SER A 54 12.75 16.43 1.26
N ARG A 55 12.26 15.83 2.37
CA ARG A 55 10.83 15.56 2.61
C ARG A 55 10.39 15.88 4.03
N VAL A 56 10.98 16.92 4.62
CA VAL A 56 10.56 17.43 5.93
C VAL A 56 9.21 18.12 5.80
N THR A 57 8.32 17.92 6.77
CA THR A 57 6.99 18.53 6.75
C THR A 57 6.69 19.31 8.04
N ASP A 58 5.66 20.16 7.97
CA ASP A 58 5.13 20.88 9.15
C ASP A 58 6.19 21.72 9.90
N GLY A 59 7.15 22.28 9.16
CA GLY A 59 8.15 23.21 9.72
C GLY A 59 9.00 22.63 10.85
N SER A 60 9.17 21.31 10.95
CA SER A 60 9.94 20.69 12.03
C SER A 60 10.61 19.39 11.61
N ALA A 61 11.79 19.10 12.21
CA ALA A 61 12.53 17.85 11.98
C ALA A 61 13.20 17.36 13.26
N LEU A 62 13.22 16.06 13.50
CA LEU A 62 14.03 15.42 14.52
C LEU A 62 15.42 15.17 13.92
N ILE A 63 16.45 15.78 14.49
CA ILE A 63 17.83 15.71 14.02
C ILE A 63 18.71 15.12 15.10
N GLU A 64 19.63 14.26 14.70
CA GLU A 64 20.71 13.72 15.51
C GLU A 64 22.03 14.32 15.06
N LEU A 65 22.86 14.70 16.03
CA LEU A 65 24.24 15.14 15.87
C LEU A 65 25.14 14.08 16.45
N GLN A 66 26.13 13.62 15.70
CA GLN A 66 27.20 12.77 16.19
C GLN A 66 28.47 13.63 16.32
N LEU A 67 29.03 13.66 17.52
CA LEU A 67 30.17 14.53 17.84
C LEU A 67 31.50 13.81 17.54
N PRO A 68 32.54 14.59 17.08
CA PRO A 68 33.86 14.03 16.95
C PRO A 68 34.44 13.67 18.31
N ALA A 69 35.44 12.78 18.31
CA ALA A 69 36.11 12.33 19.52
C ALA A 69 36.69 13.52 20.31
N GLY A 70 36.44 13.54 21.61
CA GLY A 70 36.90 14.59 22.55
C GLY A 70 36.02 15.84 22.58
N ALA A 71 34.99 15.96 21.75
CA ALA A 71 34.04 17.06 21.84
C ALA A 71 33.02 16.84 22.96
N ALA A 72 32.59 17.91 23.64
CA ALA A 72 31.57 17.85 24.66
C ALA A 72 30.25 18.43 24.13
N ALA A 73 29.14 17.80 24.49
CA ALA A 73 27.81 18.26 24.11
C ALA A 73 27.49 19.71 24.49
N ALA A 74 28.06 20.19 25.59
CA ALA A 74 27.91 21.55 26.07
C ALA A 74 28.64 22.61 25.22
N ASP A 75 29.55 22.20 24.35
CA ASP A 75 30.33 23.12 23.47
C ASP A 75 29.66 23.25 22.08
N VAL A 76 28.58 22.50 21.82
CA VAL A 76 27.86 22.54 20.54
C VAL A 76 26.95 23.74 20.49
N ARG A 77 26.99 24.47 19.39
CA ARG A 77 26.00 25.49 19.02
C ARG A 77 25.31 25.05 17.76
N VAL A 78 23.97 25.02 17.79
CA VAL A 78 23.15 24.67 16.62
C VAL A 78 22.38 25.89 16.13
N THR A 79 22.41 26.13 14.83
CA THR A 79 21.68 27.23 14.21
C THR A 79 20.76 26.73 13.09
N GLN A 80 19.63 27.43 12.94
CA GLN A 80 18.68 27.25 11.85
C GLN A 80 18.51 28.57 11.11
N GLY A 81 18.98 28.66 9.88
CA GLY A 81 18.95 29.90 9.11
C GLY A 81 19.62 31.06 9.85
N GLY A 82 20.65 30.80 10.66
CA GLY A 82 21.36 31.76 11.49
C GLY A 82 20.79 31.97 12.89
N ASN A 83 19.56 31.53 13.18
CA ASN A 83 18.95 31.60 14.52
C ASN A 83 19.47 30.47 15.41
N ASP A 84 19.78 30.78 16.67
CA ASP A 84 20.23 29.78 17.65
C ASP A 84 19.06 28.89 18.09
N VAL A 85 19.23 27.59 17.90
CA VAL A 85 18.26 26.54 18.28
C VAL A 85 18.89 25.46 19.17
N THR A 86 20.03 25.74 19.76
CA THR A 86 20.81 24.80 20.57
C THR A 86 20.01 24.18 21.70
N THR A 87 19.10 24.95 22.33
CA THR A 87 18.25 24.49 23.44
C THR A 87 17.24 23.41 23.04
N ALA A 88 17.00 23.20 21.74
CA ALA A 88 16.16 22.10 21.26
C ALA A 88 16.85 20.73 21.37
N PHE A 89 18.18 20.69 21.60
CA PHE A 89 18.96 19.47 21.60
C PHE A 89 19.31 19.03 23.03
N THR A 90 19.20 17.73 23.24
CA THR A 90 19.56 17.05 24.50
C THR A 90 20.59 15.99 24.20
N ALA A 91 21.63 15.92 25.05
CA ALA A 91 22.65 14.88 24.94
C ALA A 91 22.08 13.50 25.29
N ALA A 92 22.43 12.50 24.52
CA ALA A 92 22.20 11.11 24.86
C ALA A 92 23.08 10.66 26.03
N ILE A 93 22.77 9.52 26.62
CA ILE A 93 23.48 8.94 27.76
C ILE A 93 24.97 8.71 27.43
N ASP A 94 25.29 8.42 26.18
CA ASP A 94 26.66 8.18 25.70
C ASP A 94 27.54 9.45 25.68
N GLY A 95 26.92 10.64 25.80
CA GLY A 95 27.57 11.94 25.72
C GLY A 95 28.18 12.25 24.35
N LYS A 96 28.02 11.38 23.35
CA LYS A 96 28.59 11.49 22.00
C LYS A 96 27.56 11.95 20.95
N THR A 97 26.29 11.77 21.27
CA THR A 97 25.19 12.15 20.39
C THR A 97 24.27 13.18 21.06
N LEU A 98 23.73 14.11 20.27
CA LEU A 98 22.64 14.98 20.70
C LEU A 98 21.44 14.76 19.78
N ARG A 99 20.24 14.78 20.34
CA ARG A 99 18.99 14.72 19.57
C ARG A 99 18.10 15.88 19.91
N GLY A 100 17.49 16.47 18.88
CA GLY A 100 16.59 17.61 19.07
C GLY A 100 15.54 17.73 17.97
N VAL A 101 14.34 18.24 18.33
CA VAL A 101 13.33 18.59 17.34
C VAL A 101 13.45 20.08 17.05
N VAL A 102 14.05 20.41 15.92
CA VAL A 102 14.09 21.79 15.42
C VAL A 102 12.70 22.12 14.88
N ARG A 103 12.11 23.25 15.34
CA ARG A 103 10.76 23.70 15.01
C ARG A 103 10.76 25.11 14.42
N GLY A 104 9.64 25.50 13.79
CA GLY A 104 9.46 26.85 13.25
C GLY A 104 10.26 27.11 11.97
N MET A 105 10.62 26.07 11.24
CA MET A 105 11.28 26.19 9.94
C MET A 105 10.32 26.75 8.89
N PRO A 106 10.76 27.74 8.09
CA PRO A 106 9.95 28.23 6.96
C PRO A 106 9.84 27.16 5.86
N LEU A 107 8.84 27.29 5.00
CA LEU A 107 8.71 26.44 3.83
C LEU A 107 9.84 26.68 2.83
N GLY A 108 10.21 25.63 2.10
CA GLY A 108 11.31 25.63 1.14
C GLY A 108 12.62 25.14 1.73
N ARG A 109 13.75 25.65 1.25
CA ARG A 109 15.09 25.20 1.64
C ARG A 109 15.55 25.89 2.93
N VAL A 110 15.94 25.10 3.92
CA VAL A 110 16.39 25.57 5.24
C VAL A 110 17.71 24.89 5.60
N MET A 111 18.72 25.66 5.95
CA MET A 111 19.98 25.14 6.47
C MET A 111 19.92 25.01 7.98
N VAL A 112 20.31 23.86 8.51
CA VAL A 112 20.61 23.65 9.92
C VAL A 112 22.10 23.32 10.02
N ALA A 113 22.82 24.05 10.88
CA ALA A 113 24.25 23.88 11.06
C ALA A 113 24.58 23.67 12.54
N ALA A 114 25.64 22.91 12.81
CA ALA A 114 26.18 22.67 14.15
C ALA A 114 27.67 23.00 14.18
N ASP A 115 28.08 23.86 15.12
CA ASP A 115 29.43 24.34 15.26
C ASP A 115 29.97 24.02 16.67
N ILE A 116 31.25 23.66 16.73
CA ILE A 116 32.00 23.47 17.96
C ILE A 116 33.29 24.28 17.82
N GLY A 117 33.54 25.26 18.71
CA GLY A 117 34.76 26.03 18.74
C GLY A 117 35.97 25.21 19.16
N ALA A 118 37.16 25.60 18.69
CA ALA A 118 38.43 25.00 19.15
C ALA A 118 38.58 25.19 20.65
N LYS A 119 38.81 24.09 21.43
CA LYS A 119 38.89 24.13 22.90
C LYS A 119 39.69 22.95 23.42
N ASN A 120 40.49 23.20 24.46
CA ASN A 120 41.24 22.15 25.18
C ASN A 120 42.10 21.25 24.27
N GLY A 121 42.71 21.82 23.21
CA GLY A 121 43.54 21.07 22.24
C GLY A 121 42.75 20.33 21.16
N ASN A 122 41.41 20.34 21.19
CA ASN A 122 40.56 19.83 20.12
C ASN A 122 40.36 20.89 19.02
N ALA A 123 40.42 20.49 17.76
CA ALA A 123 40.12 21.33 16.62
C ALA A 123 38.64 21.77 16.62
N ALA A 124 38.36 22.91 16.01
CA ALA A 124 36.98 23.30 15.71
C ALA A 124 36.32 22.25 14.82
N ALA A 125 35.02 22.05 15.00
CA ALA A 125 34.25 21.11 14.19
C ALA A 125 32.95 21.78 13.68
N HIS A 126 32.54 21.36 12.48
CA HIS A 126 31.34 21.87 11.79
C HIS A 126 30.56 20.72 11.14
N GLY A 127 29.25 20.89 11.07
CA GLY A 127 28.34 20.06 10.31
C GLY A 127 27.14 20.86 9.85
N GLU A 128 26.60 20.52 8.69
CA GLU A 128 25.40 21.18 8.18
C GLU A 128 24.50 20.18 7.44
N VAL A 129 23.20 20.44 7.43
CA VAL A 129 22.21 19.69 6.67
C VAL A 129 21.23 20.66 6.01
N LEU A 130 21.02 20.49 4.70
CA LEU A 130 20.06 21.28 3.94
C LEU A 130 18.73 20.53 3.84
N LEU A 131 17.70 21.09 4.46
CA LEU A 131 16.36 20.52 4.50
C LEU A 131 15.47 21.16 3.43
N THR A 132 14.57 20.38 2.85
CA THR A 132 13.44 20.89 2.06
C THR A 132 12.15 20.70 2.86
N VAL A 133 11.51 21.79 3.22
CA VAL A 133 10.33 21.83 4.12
C VAL A 133 9.07 22.05 3.31
N SER A 134 8.14 21.10 3.40
CA SER A 134 6.81 21.14 2.78
C SER A 134 5.72 21.49 3.82
N PRO A 135 4.57 22.03 3.40
CA PRO A 135 3.48 22.36 4.31
C PRO A 135 2.84 21.10 4.93
N ARG A 136 2.29 21.23 6.15
CA ARG A 136 1.49 20.19 6.81
C ARG A 136 0.32 19.70 5.96
N THR A 137 -0.20 20.54 5.07
CA THR A 137 -1.33 20.23 4.18
C THR A 137 -0.89 19.54 2.87
N GLY A 138 0.41 19.26 2.69
CA GLY A 138 0.96 18.76 1.42
C GLY A 138 0.77 19.71 0.23
N PRO A 139 1.13 19.33 -0.97
CA PRO A 139 1.78 18.06 -1.30
C PRO A 139 3.29 18.07 -0.97
N VAL A 140 3.87 16.88 -0.83
CA VAL A 140 5.32 16.66 -0.78
C VAL A 140 5.79 16.07 -2.11
N PHE A 141 5.13 14.97 -2.56
CA PHE A 141 5.43 14.29 -3.83
C PHE A 141 4.17 13.74 -4.55
N SER A 142 2.97 13.89 -3.99
CA SER A 142 1.73 13.38 -4.62
C SER A 142 1.20 14.24 -5.76
N GLY A 143 1.76 15.43 -5.98
CA GLY A 143 1.38 16.35 -7.05
C GLY A 143 0.28 17.32 -6.71
N ALA A 144 -0.21 17.99 -7.75
CA ALA A 144 -1.24 19.02 -7.60
C ALA A 144 -2.49 18.48 -6.89
N LYS A 145 -3.00 19.24 -5.93
CA LYS A 145 -4.24 18.90 -5.21
C LYS A 145 -5.41 18.86 -6.19
N LEU A 146 -6.10 17.70 -6.24
CA LEU A 146 -7.28 17.55 -7.07
C LEU A 146 -8.46 18.37 -6.51
N THR A 147 -9.27 18.91 -7.41
CA THR A 147 -10.48 19.68 -7.12
C THR A 147 -11.64 19.17 -7.97
N PRO A 148 -12.90 19.25 -7.47
CA PRO A 148 -13.31 19.80 -6.16
C PRO A 148 -12.79 18.94 -5.00
N PHE A 149 -12.87 19.47 -3.75
CA PHE A 149 -12.53 18.71 -2.57
C PHE A 149 -13.40 19.21 -1.40
N GLU A 150 -14.15 18.29 -0.78
CA GLU A 150 -15.08 18.64 0.32
C GLU A 150 -14.54 18.17 1.66
N CYS A 151 -14.63 19.03 2.66
CA CYS A 151 -14.24 18.71 4.03
C CYS A 151 -15.23 17.75 4.70
N ARG A 152 -14.75 16.94 5.65
CA ARG A 152 -15.55 16.00 6.47
C ARG A 152 -15.16 16.06 7.94
N THR A 153 -14.64 17.21 8.39
CA THR A 153 -14.21 17.39 9.79
C THR A 153 -15.40 17.41 10.75
N VAL A 154 -16.51 18.02 10.36
CA VAL A 154 -17.74 18.08 11.17
C VAL A 154 -18.31 16.69 11.39
N GLU A 155 -18.48 15.93 10.31
CA GLU A 155 -18.99 14.55 10.32
C GLU A 155 -18.07 13.57 11.07
N SER A 156 -16.80 13.97 11.22
CA SER A 156 -15.79 13.23 11.98
C SER A 156 -15.73 13.64 13.47
N GLY A 157 -16.54 14.61 13.90
CA GLY A 157 -16.58 15.09 15.27
C GLY A 157 -15.43 16.05 15.65
N LEU A 158 -14.77 16.68 14.67
CA LEU A 158 -13.63 17.59 14.89
C LEU A 158 -13.97 19.08 14.76
N GLY A 159 -15.24 19.40 14.49
CA GLY A 159 -15.70 20.77 14.28
C GLY A 159 -15.48 21.30 12.87
N SER A 160 -15.75 22.59 12.67
CA SER A 160 -15.61 23.24 11.37
C SER A 160 -14.14 23.36 10.96
N PRO A 161 -13.81 23.20 9.67
CA PRO A 161 -12.46 23.42 9.17
C PRO A 161 -12.05 24.88 9.32
N ILE A 162 -10.77 25.13 9.59
CA ILE A 162 -10.20 26.47 9.78
C ILE A 162 -9.64 27.07 8.47
N ASP A 163 -9.54 26.27 7.41
CA ASP A 163 -9.07 26.70 6.10
C ASP A 163 -9.66 25.85 4.97
N THR A 164 -9.35 26.23 3.72
CA THR A 164 -9.79 25.55 2.49
C THR A 164 -9.07 24.20 2.25
N SER A 165 -8.03 23.89 3.00
CA SER A 165 -7.36 22.59 3.01
C SER A 165 -7.98 21.62 4.03
N CYS A 166 -9.13 21.97 4.60
CA CYS A 166 -9.86 21.19 5.60
C CYS A 166 -9.06 20.92 6.89
N SER A 167 -8.21 21.86 7.29
CA SER A 167 -7.42 21.74 8.51
C SER A 167 -8.28 21.94 9.76
N VAL A 168 -7.90 21.28 10.86
CA VAL A 168 -8.40 21.51 12.21
C VAL A 168 -7.24 21.57 13.20
N ASN A 169 -7.47 22.21 14.36
CA ASN A 169 -6.52 22.15 15.46
C ASN A 169 -6.44 20.72 16.00
N THR A 170 -5.25 20.30 16.40
CA THR A 170 -5.04 19.00 17.05
C THR A 170 -5.81 18.93 18.35
N GLN A 171 -6.53 17.83 18.56
CA GLN A 171 -7.36 17.56 19.74
C GLN A 171 -6.87 16.30 20.42
N TYR A 172 -7.02 16.23 21.75
CA TYR A 172 -6.68 15.10 22.57
C TYR A 172 -7.86 14.69 23.42
N GLU A 173 -8.11 13.38 23.50
CA GLU A 173 -9.11 12.81 24.37
C GLU A 173 -8.59 11.51 24.98
N TRP A 174 -9.06 11.17 26.19
CA TRP A 174 -8.64 9.98 26.91
C TRP A 174 -9.82 9.05 27.14
N HIS A 175 -9.55 7.77 26.99
CA HIS A 175 -10.49 6.68 27.22
C HIS A 175 -9.83 5.63 28.09
N TYR A 176 -10.63 4.90 28.85
CA TYR A 176 -10.14 3.75 29.61
C TYR A 176 -10.98 2.52 29.35
N PHE A 177 -10.41 1.36 29.63
CA PHE A 177 -11.08 0.08 29.54
C PHE A 177 -11.28 -0.50 30.93
N THR A 178 -12.47 -1.08 31.16
CA THR A 178 -12.78 -1.85 32.39
C THR A 178 -12.25 -3.28 32.25
N ALA A 179 -12.21 -4.03 33.35
CA ALA A 179 -11.85 -5.46 33.34
C ALA A 179 -12.78 -6.31 32.43
N ALA A 180 -14.02 -5.86 32.23
CA ALA A 180 -14.95 -6.47 31.27
C ALA A 180 -14.72 -6.08 29.81
N GLY A 181 -13.67 -5.29 29.52
CA GLY A 181 -13.34 -4.82 28.15
C GLY A 181 -14.22 -3.67 27.67
N THR A 182 -15.05 -3.08 28.52
CA THR A 182 -15.90 -1.93 28.16
C THR A 182 -15.10 -0.64 28.12
N ARG A 183 -15.14 0.07 26.99
CA ARG A 183 -14.52 1.39 26.82
C ARG A 183 -15.39 2.49 27.44
N ARG A 184 -14.77 3.40 28.17
CA ARG A 184 -15.37 4.60 28.74
C ARG A 184 -14.52 5.85 28.50
N SER A 185 -15.14 7.02 28.41
CA SER A 185 -14.42 8.30 28.33
C SER A 185 -13.83 8.65 29.70
N LEU A 186 -12.61 9.20 29.70
CA LEU A 186 -11.94 9.76 30.86
C LEU A 186 -11.91 11.29 30.72
N ALA A 187 -12.99 11.94 31.17
CA ALA A 187 -13.19 13.39 30.95
C ALA A 187 -12.15 14.25 31.65
N ASP A 188 -11.68 13.83 32.85
CA ASP A 188 -10.59 14.50 33.58
C ASP A 188 -9.37 13.58 33.65
N PRO A 189 -8.44 13.70 32.69
CA PRO A 189 -7.28 12.82 32.61
C PRO A 189 -6.23 13.07 33.70
N LEU A 190 -6.30 14.16 34.43
CA LEU A 190 -5.42 14.46 35.56
C LEU A 190 -6.08 14.17 36.92
N GLY A 191 -7.38 13.95 36.95
CA GLY A 191 -8.19 13.74 38.16
C GLY A 191 -8.05 12.33 38.75
N THR A 192 -8.94 12.03 39.68
CA THR A 192 -9.03 10.73 40.34
C THR A 192 -9.41 9.66 39.34
N ARG A 193 -8.68 8.53 39.32
CA ARG A 193 -9.00 7.40 38.44
C ARG A 193 -10.28 6.70 38.86
N PRO A 194 -11.19 6.39 37.93
CA PRO A 194 -12.33 5.52 38.20
C PRO A 194 -11.86 4.18 38.77
N ALA A 195 -12.58 3.64 39.75
CA ALA A 195 -12.21 2.40 40.43
C ALA A 195 -12.22 1.15 39.53
N ASP A 196 -12.90 1.25 38.38
CA ASP A 196 -13.04 0.15 37.42
C ASP A 196 -12.05 0.22 36.24
N VAL A 197 -11.03 1.08 36.31
CA VAL A 197 -9.94 1.10 35.32
C VAL A 197 -9.17 -0.20 35.38
N ALA A 198 -9.14 -0.95 34.27
CA ALA A 198 -8.32 -2.17 34.15
C ALA A 198 -6.83 -1.85 34.00
N SER A 199 -5.98 -2.83 34.30
CA SER A 199 -4.58 -2.82 33.90
C SER A 199 -4.36 -3.67 32.67
N THR A 200 -3.32 -3.35 31.90
CA THR A 200 -2.85 -4.15 30.77
C THR A 200 -1.34 -4.30 30.83
N THR A 201 -0.81 -5.39 30.23
CA THR A 201 0.64 -5.64 30.16
C THR A 201 1.13 -5.52 28.73
N THR A 202 2.05 -4.59 28.49
CA THR A 202 2.66 -4.35 27.18
C THR A 202 3.57 -5.53 26.77
N LEU A 203 3.93 -5.61 25.49
CA LEU A 203 4.89 -6.61 25.02
C LEU A 203 6.27 -6.51 25.70
N ASP A 204 6.66 -5.33 26.15
CA ASP A 204 7.91 -5.11 26.87
C ASP A 204 7.79 -5.45 28.38
N GLY A 205 6.68 -6.10 28.80
CA GLY A 205 6.47 -6.60 30.17
C GLY A 205 6.04 -5.54 31.19
N LYS A 206 5.72 -4.32 30.75
CA LYS A 206 5.26 -3.24 31.65
C LYS A 206 3.76 -3.37 31.90
N THR A 207 3.34 -3.42 33.17
CA THR A 207 1.93 -3.37 33.55
C THR A 207 1.56 -1.90 33.85
N VAL A 208 0.58 -1.39 33.09
CA VAL A 208 0.11 -0.01 33.17
C VAL A 208 -1.42 0.05 33.23
N PRO A 209 -2.03 1.13 33.72
CA PRO A 209 -3.47 1.35 33.57
C PRO A 209 -3.86 1.29 32.08
N PHE A 210 -4.97 0.63 31.76
CA PHE A 210 -5.46 0.58 30.38
C PHE A 210 -6.19 1.89 30.04
N ILE A 211 -5.40 2.96 29.98
CA ILE A 211 -5.82 4.30 29.59
C ILE A 211 -5.19 4.63 28.25
N VAL A 212 -6.02 5.02 27.29
CA VAL A 212 -5.62 5.33 25.91
C VAL A 212 -5.85 6.79 25.64
N ARG A 213 -4.80 7.50 25.21
CA ARG A 213 -4.91 8.83 24.63
C ARG A 213 -5.16 8.69 23.14
N VAL A 214 -6.13 9.45 22.62
CA VAL A 214 -6.36 9.60 21.18
C VAL A 214 -6.01 11.03 20.78
N GLU A 215 -5.01 11.19 19.94
CA GLU A 215 -4.73 12.42 19.23
C GLU A 215 -5.49 12.40 17.91
N SER A 216 -6.22 13.50 17.61
CA SER A 216 -6.99 13.68 16.38
C SER A 216 -6.66 15.00 15.74
N GLY A 217 -6.58 15.04 14.41
CA GLY A 217 -6.25 16.25 13.67
C GLY A 217 -6.23 16.03 12.18
N THR A 218 -5.52 16.91 11.46
CA THR A 218 -5.38 16.83 10.01
C THR A 218 -3.92 16.94 9.58
N ILE A 219 -3.51 16.04 8.66
CA ILE A 219 -2.21 16.05 7.97
C ILE A 219 -2.48 15.70 6.51
N ASN A 220 -1.84 16.38 5.57
CA ASN A 220 -2.01 16.18 4.13
C ASN A 220 -3.47 16.24 3.66
N ARG A 221 -4.28 17.11 4.25
CA ARG A 221 -5.75 17.19 4.12
C ARG A 221 -6.50 15.95 4.63
N SER A 222 -5.81 14.95 5.16
CA SER A 222 -6.41 13.76 5.75
C SER A 222 -6.77 14.01 7.21
N ILE A 223 -7.90 13.51 7.66
CA ILE A 223 -8.17 13.36 9.09
C ILE A 223 -7.36 12.17 9.58
N TYR A 224 -6.68 12.31 10.72
CA TYR A 224 -5.96 11.20 11.36
C TYR A 224 -6.37 11.02 12.80
N ARG A 225 -6.16 9.81 13.31
CA ARG A 225 -6.24 9.50 14.73
C ARG A 225 -5.07 8.59 15.13
N ILE A 226 -4.42 8.94 16.24
CA ILE A 226 -3.33 8.17 16.84
C ILE A 226 -3.76 7.79 18.25
N ALA A 227 -3.93 6.51 18.51
CA ALA A 227 -4.29 5.97 19.81
C ALA A 227 -3.12 5.23 20.44
N VAL A 228 -2.80 5.55 21.69
CA VAL A 228 -1.65 4.98 22.41
C VAL A 228 -1.91 4.93 23.91
N LEU A 229 -1.35 3.94 24.61
CA LEU A 229 -1.40 3.91 26.08
C LEU A 229 -0.71 5.13 26.65
N ASP A 230 -1.45 5.92 27.44
CA ASP A 230 -0.96 7.12 28.09
C ASP A 230 -1.78 7.44 29.33
N ASP A 231 -1.16 7.38 30.52
CA ASP A 231 -1.74 7.89 31.76
C ASP A 231 -1.03 9.17 32.17
N PRO A 232 -1.59 10.37 31.86
CA PRO A 232 -0.95 11.66 32.12
C PRO A 232 -0.88 12.02 33.60
N LYS A 233 -1.62 11.33 34.49
CA LYS A 233 -1.62 11.62 35.94
C LYS A 233 -0.23 11.56 36.56
N THR A 234 0.64 10.72 36.00
CA THR A 234 1.99 10.48 36.55
C THR A 234 2.93 11.67 36.31
N THR A 235 2.82 12.33 35.15
CA THR A 235 3.77 13.37 34.71
C THR A 235 3.11 14.62 34.19
N GLY A 236 1.79 14.61 33.94
CA GLY A 236 1.05 15.70 33.29
C GLY A 236 1.37 15.94 31.83
N VAL A 237 2.39 15.24 31.28
CA VAL A 237 2.85 15.34 29.89
C VAL A 237 3.09 13.95 29.30
N TRP A 238 3.13 13.86 28.00
CA TRP A 238 3.51 12.63 27.30
C TRP A 238 4.91 12.18 27.70
N ASN A 239 5.03 10.93 28.16
CA ASN A 239 6.31 10.35 28.60
C ASN A 239 6.65 9.01 27.94
N GLY A 240 5.78 8.50 27.07
CA GLY A 240 5.98 7.24 26.35
C GLY A 240 5.95 5.97 27.21
N ALA A 241 5.56 6.04 28.50
CA ALA A 241 5.68 4.91 29.44
C ALA A 241 4.89 3.66 29.00
N GLY A 242 3.72 3.84 28.40
CA GLY A 242 2.88 2.76 27.89
C GLY A 242 3.16 2.36 26.44
N TRP A 243 3.96 3.13 25.71
CA TRP A 243 4.25 2.88 24.31
C TRP A 243 5.48 1.95 24.16
N ASN A 244 5.34 0.90 23.36
CA ASN A 244 6.41 -0.04 23.08
C ASN A 244 7.27 0.34 21.87
N GLN A 245 7.13 1.58 21.34
CA GLN A 245 7.81 2.14 20.18
C GLN A 245 7.47 1.43 18.86
N ARG A 246 6.34 0.75 18.77
CA ARG A 246 5.89 0.07 17.55
C ARG A 246 4.56 0.68 17.10
N ILE A 247 4.35 0.71 15.77
CA ILE A 247 3.16 1.29 15.16
C ILE A 247 2.44 0.22 14.34
N VAL A 248 1.12 0.08 14.58
CA VAL A 248 0.19 -0.57 13.68
C VAL A 248 -0.57 0.51 12.94
N PHE A 249 -0.34 0.62 11.65
CA PHE A 249 -1.02 1.57 10.77
C PHE A 249 -2.11 0.87 9.99
N ARG A 250 -3.38 1.22 10.26
CA ARG A 250 -4.53 0.60 9.59
C ARG A 250 -4.86 1.32 8.29
N PHE A 251 -4.97 0.52 7.22
CA PHE A 251 -5.46 0.91 5.91
C PHE A 251 -6.90 0.41 5.74
N GLY A 252 -7.82 1.30 5.36
CA GLY A 252 -9.23 0.96 5.23
C GLY A 252 -9.57 0.34 3.87
N GLU A 253 -10.61 -0.45 3.85
CA GLU A 253 -11.03 -1.34 2.77
C GLU A 253 -11.82 -0.64 1.66
N SER A 254 -12.40 -1.46 0.74
CA SER A 254 -13.21 -1.08 -0.42
C SER A 254 -12.41 -0.27 -1.45
N THR A 255 -13.07 0.24 -2.51
CA THR A 255 -12.42 1.03 -3.57
C THR A 255 -13.38 2.07 -4.10
N ALA A 256 -12.98 3.35 -4.05
CA ALA A 256 -13.67 4.44 -4.73
C ALA A 256 -12.73 5.61 -4.99
N ALA A 257 -13.15 6.50 -5.87
CA ALA A 257 -12.41 7.68 -6.31
C ALA A 257 -13.12 8.95 -5.81
N GLN A 258 -13.08 9.19 -4.49
CA GLN A 258 -13.83 10.28 -3.88
C GLN A 258 -13.05 11.60 -3.91
N TYR A 259 -13.78 12.69 -4.07
CA TYR A 259 -13.25 14.06 -4.04
C TYR A 259 -13.60 14.76 -2.71
N ASN A 260 -13.34 14.07 -1.61
CA ASN A 260 -13.55 14.60 -0.27
C ASN A 260 -12.50 14.07 0.72
N GLN A 261 -12.50 14.64 1.91
CA GLN A 261 -11.56 14.33 2.98
C GLN A 261 -11.75 12.91 3.57
N GLY A 262 -12.93 12.29 3.36
CA GLY A 262 -13.33 11.07 4.04
C GLY A 262 -13.72 11.30 5.51
N THR A 263 -14.72 10.58 5.96
CA THR A 263 -15.18 10.61 7.35
C THR A 263 -14.36 9.62 8.17
N LEU A 264 -13.87 10.07 9.33
CA LEU A 264 -13.11 9.23 10.26
C LEU A 264 -13.62 9.45 11.69
N PRO A 265 -14.76 8.88 12.08
CA PRO A 265 -15.28 9.00 13.45
C PRO A 265 -14.35 8.30 14.45
N LEU A 266 -14.49 8.65 15.73
CA LEU A 266 -13.69 8.07 16.82
C LEU A 266 -13.81 6.53 16.90
N SER A 267 -14.96 5.99 16.53
CA SER A 267 -15.20 4.54 16.50
C SER A 267 -14.24 3.77 15.59
N GLU A 268 -13.63 4.42 14.59
CA GLU A 268 -12.65 3.76 13.71
C GLU A 268 -11.38 3.32 14.46
N VAL A 269 -11.05 3.97 15.57
CA VAL A 269 -9.91 3.60 16.42
C VAL A 269 -10.27 2.48 17.39
N PHE A 270 -11.54 2.36 17.76
CA PHE A 270 -12.03 1.44 18.79
C PHE A 270 -13.01 0.41 18.22
N LYS A 271 -12.82 -0.02 16.99
CA LYS A 271 -13.67 -1.06 16.41
C LYS A 271 -13.60 -2.35 17.24
N ALA A 272 -14.76 -2.91 17.51
CA ALA A 272 -14.95 -4.07 18.38
C ALA A 272 -15.64 -5.25 17.68
N ASP A 273 -15.69 -5.27 16.35
CA ASP A 273 -16.21 -6.42 15.63
C ASP A 273 -15.21 -7.59 15.62
N ALA A 274 -15.65 -8.77 15.19
CA ALA A 274 -14.88 -10.01 15.27
C ALA A 274 -13.53 -9.95 14.48
N ILE A 275 -13.44 -9.04 13.51
CA ILE A 275 -12.23 -8.82 12.70
C ILE A 275 -11.40 -7.68 13.29
N ASP A 276 -12.03 -6.70 13.95
CA ASP A 276 -11.42 -5.44 14.40
C ASP A 276 -11.15 -5.33 15.94
N THR A 277 -11.35 -6.38 16.73
CA THR A 277 -10.80 -6.45 18.11
C THR A 277 -9.28 -6.28 18.15
N GLN A 278 -8.68 -6.23 16.97
CA GLN A 278 -7.28 -6.02 16.68
C GLN A 278 -6.73 -4.69 17.22
N SER A 279 -7.50 -3.60 17.11
CA SER A 279 -7.08 -2.28 17.59
C SER A 279 -6.90 -2.27 19.11
N ILE A 280 -7.89 -2.77 19.85
CA ILE A 280 -7.87 -2.84 21.32
C ILE A 280 -6.75 -3.77 21.80
N SER A 281 -6.58 -4.94 21.14
CA SER A 281 -5.52 -5.88 21.45
C SER A 281 -4.13 -5.32 21.17
N ALA A 282 -3.95 -4.58 20.07
CA ALA A 282 -2.68 -3.92 19.77
C ALA A 282 -2.37 -2.81 20.78
N MET A 283 -3.35 -1.92 21.06
CA MET A 283 -3.18 -0.86 22.06
C MET A 283 -2.85 -1.42 23.43
N GLY A 284 -3.59 -2.44 23.90
CA GLY A 284 -3.32 -3.10 25.18
C GLY A 284 -1.92 -3.71 25.30
N ARG A 285 -1.29 -4.08 24.16
CA ARG A 285 0.09 -4.55 24.09
C ARG A 285 1.13 -3.43 23.95
N GLY A 286 0.69 -2.17 23.97
CA GLY A 286 1.57 -1.00 23.92
C GLY A 286 1.89 -0.48 22.52
N PHE A 287 1.23 -0.97 21.47
CA PHE A 287 1.39 -0.38 20.13
C PHE A 287 0.68 0.98 20.04
N ALA A 288 1.24 1.91 19.26
CA ALA A 288 0.47 3.01 18.72
C ALA A 288 -0.39 2.49 17.56
N TYR A 289 -1.70 2.74 17.62
CA TYR A 289 -2.64 2.38 16.56
C TYR A 289 -3.03 3.63 15.78
N VAL A 290 -2.75 3.64 14.49
CA VAL A 290 -2.87 4.82 13.63
C VAL A 290 -3.87 4.54 12.51
N VAL A 291 -4.79 5.48 12.31
CA VAL A 291 -5.74 5.47 11.20
C VAL A 291 -5.79 6.85 10.54
N SER A 292 -6.08 6.89 9.24
CA SER A 292 -6.15 8.12 8.48
C SER A 292 -7.18 8.01 7.36
N SER A 293 -7.96 9.06 7.13
CA SER A 293 -9.07 9.03 6.17
C SER A 293 -8.61 8.84 4.71
N LEU A 294 -7.47 9.42 4.32
CA LEU A 294 -6.91 9.22 2.96
C LEU A 294 -6.10 7.91 2.83
N ASN A 295 -5.96 7.15 3.91
CA ASN A 295 -5.49 5.76 3.89
C ASN A 295 -6.66 4.75 3.98
N ILE A 296 -7.89 5.21 3.75
CA ILE A 296 -9.06 4.37 3.47
C ILE A 296 -9.24 4.34 1.95
N ASN A 297 -9.03 3.19 1.31
CA ASN A 297 -9.04 3.09 -0.15
C ASN A 297 -10.42 3.40 -0.76
N LYS A 298 -11.52 3.20 -0.01
CA LYS A 298 -12.86 3.68 -0.37
C LYS A 298 -12.94 5.20 -0.53
N VAL A 299 -12.12 5.95 0.20
CA VAL A 299 -12.05 7.41 0.10
C VAL A 299 -11.04 7.81 -0.97
N ASN A 300 -9.85 7.22 -0.93
CA ASN A 300 -8.72 7.63 -1.75
C ASN A 300 -8.00 6.42 -2.35
N VAL A 301 -8.27 6.14 -3.61
CA VAL A 301 -7.62 5.07 -4.37
C VAL A 301 -6.27 5.50 -4.99
N ASN A 302 -5.84 6.75 -4.74
CA ASN A 302 -4.52 7.25 -5.15
C ASN A 302 -3.47 6.82 -4.12
N ASP A 303 -2.73 5.77 -4.44
CA ASP A 303 -1.71 5.19 -3.56
C ASP A 303 -0.47 6.10 -3.37
N VAL A 304 -0.18 7.03 -4.30
CA VAL A 304 0.86 8.05 -4.12
C VAL A 304 0.48 9.01 -2.99
N LEU A 305 -0.76 9.50 -2.99
CA LEU A 305 -1.29 10.36 -1.93
C LEU A 305 -1.42 9.60 -0.60
N ALA A 306 -1.80 8.31 -0.65
CA ALA A 306 -1.83 7.45 0.53
C ALA A 306 -0.43 7.23 1.13
N ALA A 307 0.58 7.02 0.30
CA ALA A 307 1.98 6.88 0.73
C ALA A 307 2.52 8.16 1.36
N GLU A 308 2.27 9.31 0.74
CA GLU A 308 2.63 10.63 1.27
C GLU A 308 1.99 10.86 2.65
N THR A 309 0.71 10.56 2.79
CA THR A 309 -0.01 10.71 4.07
C THR A 309 0.56 9.79 5.16
N ALA A 310 0.85 8.54 4.85
CA ALA A 310 1.45 7.59 5.79
C ALA A 310 2.88 8.01 6.21
N MET A 311 3.69 8.50 5.26
CA MET A 311 5.02 9.06 5.51
C MET A 311 4.95 10.26 6.47
N MET A 312 4.07 11.21 6.19
CA MET A 312 3.90 12.42 7.01
C MET A 312 3.41 12.10 8.43
N LEU A 313 2.56 11.06 8.59
CA LEU A 313 2.11 10.58 9.90
C LEU A 313 3.24 9.86 10.66
N ARG A 314 4.05 9.04 9.98
CA ARG A 314 5.26 8.44 10.59
C ARG A 314 6.22 9.54 11.07
N GLU A 315 6.44 10.57 10.25
CA GLU A 315 7.24 11.73 10.61
C GLU A 315 6.66 12.48 11.82
N HIS A 316 5.34 12.73 11.83
CA HIS A 316 4.66 13.39 12.95
C HIS A 316 4.83 12.62 14.27
N ILE A 317 4.69 11.28 14.24
CA ILE A 317 4.92 10.43 15.41
C ILE A 317 6.37 10.51 15.84
N SER A 318 7.32 10.42 14.93
CA SER A 318 8.75 10.49 15.24
C SER A 318 9.14 11.80 15.96
N LYS A 319 8.51 12.92 15.60
CA LYS A 319 8.77 14.24 16.17
C LYS A 319 8.08 14.49 17.53
N ASN A 320 6.91 13.89 17.76
CA ASN A 320 6.06 14.23 18.92
C ASN A 320 5.93 13.09 19.94
N TYR A 321 6.18 11.84 19.54
CA TYR A 321 6.08 10.68 20.43
C TYR A 321 7.45 10.04 20.68
N GLY A 322 8.36 10.17 19.74
CA GLY A 322 9.67 9.54 19.70
C GLY A 322 9.82 8.61 18.49
N LEU A 323 11.04 8.14 18.25
CA LEU A 323 11.33 7.26 17.12
C LEU A 323 10.66 5.90 17.28
N PRO A 324 9.85 5.47 16.29
CA PRO A 324 9.34 4.12 16.29
C PRO A 324 10.46 3.13 15.93
N LYS A 325 10.44 1.94 16.52
CA LYS A 325 11.29 0.81 16.10
C LYS A 325 10.92 0.37 14.69
N TRP A 326 9.60 0.34 14.41
CA TRP A 326 9.05 0.01 13.11
C TRP A 326 7.56 0.38 13.01
N MET A 327 7.07 0.42 11.77
CA MET A 327 5.66 0.62 11.43
C MET A 327 5.18 -0.49 10.51
N VAL A 328 4.17 -1.25 10.91
CA VAL A 328 3.54 -2.29 10.10
C VAL A 328 2.20 -1.82 9.55
N GLY A 329 1.99 -2.05 8.26
CA GLY A 329 0.69 -1.87 7.61
C GLY A 329 -0.25 -3.03 7.91
N MET A 330 -1.53 -2.74 8.12
CA MET A 330 -2.59 -3.72 8.35
C MET A 330 -3.88 -3.29 7.65
N GLY A 331 -4.64 -4.22 7.12
CA GLY A 331 -5.94 -3.96 6.50
C GLY A 331 -6.21 -4.82 5.29
N GLY A 332 -7.49 -4.95 4.93
CA GLY A 332 -7.95 -5.86 3.90
C GLY A 332 -8.31 -5.17 2.58
N SER A 333 -8.45 -5.98 1.51
CA SER A 333 -9.02 -5.52 0.25
C SER A 333 -8.30 -4.28 -0.32
N GLY A 334 -9.00 -3.17 -0.51
CA GLY A 334 -8.40 -1.91 -0.91
C GLY A 334 -7.28 -1.42 0.02
N GLY A 335 -7.39 -1.69 1.34
CA GLY A 335 -6.32 -1.39 2.30
C GLY A 335 -5.08 -2.26 2.09
N ALA A 336 -5.24 -3.49 1.62
CA ALA A 336 -4.12 -4.34 1.21
C ALA A 336 -3.44 -3.80 -0.05
N ILE A 337 -4.20 -3.29 -1.02
CA ILE A 337 -3.65 -2.61 -2.21
C ILE A 337 -2.71 -1.48 -1.81
N GLN A 338 -3.16 -0.59 -0.92
CA GLN A 338 -2.34 0.53 -0.46
C GLN A 338 -1.06 0.04 0.22
N GLN A 339 -1.13 -0.97 1.09
CA GLN A 339 0.03 -1.57 1.75
C GLN A 339 1.04 -2.11 0.73
N MET A 340 0.58 -2.91 -0.24
CA MET A 340 1.44 -3.53 -1.24
C MET A 340 2.13 -2.50 -2.12
N LEU A 341 1.41 -1.48 -2.61
CA LEU A 341 1.97 -0.43 -3.45
C LEU A 341 2.89 0.52 -2.68
N ILE A 342 2.58 0.83 -1.41
CA ILE A 342 3.46 1.64 -0.55
C ILE A 342 4.76 0.88 -0.28
N ALA A 343 4.69 -0.39 0.09
CA ALA A 343 5.88 -1.21 0.33
C ALA A 343 6.73 -1.37 -0.94
N GLN A 344 6.10 -1.56 -2.11
CA GLN A 344 6.79 -1.64 -3.40
C GLN A 344 7.53 -0.34 -3.75
N ASN A 345 6.83 0.80 -3.67
CA ASN A 345 7.22 2.03 -4.32
C ASN A 345 7.91 3.04 -3.38
N TYR A 346 7.68 2.92 -2.07
CA TYR A 346 8.13 3.88 -1.06
C TYR A 346 8.79 3.15 0.13
N PRO A 347 9.92 2.45 -0.13
CA PRO A 347 10.61 1.71 0.92
C PRO A 347 10.96 2.62 2.10
N GLY A 348 10.80 2.11 3.32
CA GLY A 348 11.02 2.86 4.55
C GLY A 348 9.77 3.57 5.10
N VAL A 349 8.65 3.65 4.36
CA VAL A 349 7.37 4.11 4.92
C VAL A 349 6.75 3.00 5.78
N LEU A 350 6.72 1.76 5.28
CA LEU A 350 6.29 0.57 6.03
C LEU A 350 7.46 -0.40 6.15
N ASP A 351 7.67 -0.95 7.33
CA ASP A 351 8.73 -1.93 7.62
C ASP A 351 8.24 -3.38 7.41
N GLY A 352 6.92 -3.60 7.42
CA GLY A 352 6.26 -4.87 7.14
C GLY A 352 4.80 -4.63 6.76
N VAL A 353 4.16 -5.62 6.13
CA VAL A 353 2.75 -5.54 5.74
C VAL A 353 1.98 -6.81 6.11
N MET A 354 0.76 -6.61 6.59
CA MET A 354 -0.19 -7.65 7.00
C MET A 354 -1.48 -7.52 6.17
N PRO A 355 -1.42 -7.78 4.86
CA PRO A 355 -2.57 -7.62 3.99
C PRO A 355 -3.59 -8.75 4.19
N ASP A 356 -4.86 -8.38 4.38
CA ASP A 356 -5.98 -9.31 4.41
C ASP A 356 -6.70 -9.30 3.08
N ALA A 357 -7.08 -10.48 2.57
CA ALA A 357 -7.79 -10.59 1.30
C ALA A 357 -7.14 -9.72 0.19
N ALA A 358 -5.84 -9.91 -0.03
CA ALA A 358 -4.98 -9.00 -0.75
C ALA A 358 -5.24 -8.95 -2.27
N PHE A 359 -4.87 -7.80 -2.85
CA PHE A 359 -4.67 -7.58 -4.28
C PHE A 359 -3.32 -6.86 -4.46
N PRO A 360 -2.60 -7.09 -5.56
CA PRO A 360 -1.31 -6.43 -5.77
C PRO A 360 -1.43 -4.93 -6.08
N ASP A 361 -2.47 -4.55 -6.82
CA ASP A 361 -2.71 -3.17 -7.26
C ASP A 361 -4.16 -2.98 -7.76
N VAL A 362 -4.55 -1.72 -7.93
CA VAL A 362 -5.90 -1.38 -8.40
C VAL A 362 -6.07 -1.57 -9.90
N PHE A 363 -5.04 -1.31 -10.73
CA PHE A 363 -5.22 -1.28 -12.18
C PHE A 363 -5.30 -2.67 -12.80
N SER A 364 -4.49 -3.64 -12.35
CA SER A 364 -4.63 -5.02 -12.79
C SER A 364 -5.92 -5.66 -12.28
N THR A 365 -6.39 -5.28 -11.09
CA THR A 365 -7.70 -5.69 -10.56
C THR A 365 -8.84 -5.07 -11.39
N ALA A 366 -8.70 -3.81 -11.80
CA ALA A 366 -9.68 -3.12 -12.65
C ALA A 366 -9.83 -3.79 -14.03
N LEU A 367 -8.77 -4.40 -14.58
CA LEU A 367 -8.88 -5.18 -15.82
C LEU A 367 -9.84 -6.36 -15.65
N ALA A 368 -9.73 -7.13 -14.57
CA ALA A 368 -10.62 -8.26 -14.32
C ALA A 368 -12.08 -7.83 -14.15
N VAL A 369 -12.33 -6.70 -13.48
CA VAL A 369 -13.67 -6.09 -13.34
C VAL A 369 -14.22 -5.63 -14.69
N ALA A 370 -13.39 -4.98 -15.51
CA ALA A 370 -13.77 -4.53 -16.85
C ALA A 370 -14.09 -5.71 -17.78
N ASP A 371 -13.27 -6.75 -17.77
CA ASP A 371 -13.53 -7.99 -18.52
C ASP A 371 -14.85 -8.64 -18.08
N CYS A 372 -15.13 -8.68 -16.79
CA CYS A 372 -16.41 -9.15 -16.25
C CYS A 372 -17.61 -8.32 -16.74
N ARG A 373 -17.49 -6.99 -16.78
CA ARG A 373 -18.54 -6.10 -17.33
C ARG A 373 -18.82 -6.40 -18.79
N LEU A 374 -17.78 -6.65 -19.61
CA LEU A 374 -17.93 -7.03 -21.00
C LEU A 374 -18.64 -8.40 -21.15
N LEU A 375 -18.25 -9.39 -20.35
CA LEU A 375 -18.89 -10.72 -20.36
C LEU A 375 -20.34 -10.64 -19.93
N ASN A 376 -20.66 -9.89 -18.87
CA ASN A 376 -22.03 -9.66 -18.42
C ASN A 376 -22.91 -9.07 -19.53
N ARG A 377 -22.41 -8.04 -20.23
CA ARG A 377 -23.12 -7.44 -21.36
C ARG A 377 -23.37 -8.46 -22.47
N TYR A 378 -22.34 -9.22 -22.85
CA TYR A 378 -22.47 -10.24 -23.89
C TYR A 378 -23.54 -11.27 -23.53
N PHE A 379 -23.52 -11.82 -22.31
CA PHE A 379 -24.48 -12.83 -21.86
C PHE A 379 -25.87 -12.28 -21.58
N ALA A 380 -26.00 -10.99 -21.28
CA ALA A 380 -27.31 -10.35 -21.21
C ALA A 380 -28.04 -10.31 -22.58
N ALA A 381 -27.27 -10.07 -23.65
CA ALA A 381 -27.77 -10.06 -25.02
C ALA A 381 -27.81 -11.48 -25.67
N ASN A 382 -27.01 -12.43 -25.17
CA ASN A 382 -26.86 -13.78 -25.71
C ASN A 382 -26.94 -14.80 -24.55
N PRO A 383 -28.14 -15.10 -24.02
CA PRO A 383 -28.31 -16.02 -22.91
C PRO A 383 -27.67 -17.38 -23.20
N ALA A 384 -26.94 -17.91 -22.22
CA ALA A 384 -26.26 -19.20 -22.33
C ALA A 384 -26.46 -19.99 -21.03
N ALA A 385 -26.28 -21.31 -21.11
CA ALA A 385 -26.30 -22.19 -19.94
C ALA A 385 -25.18 -21.78 -18.95
N ASP A 386 -25.42 -21.95 -17.65
CA ASP A 386 -24.46 -21.60 -16.60
C ASP A 386 -23.07 -22.21 -16.79
N ALA A 387 -23.00 -23.45 -17.30
CA ALA A 387 -21.75 -24.13 -17.58
C ALA A 387 -20.91 -23.37 -18.65
N VAL A 388 -21.57 -22.84 -19.68
CA VAL A 388 -20.91 -22.06 -20.75
C VAL A 388 -20.45 -20.71 -20.20
N ARG A 389 -21.28 -20.02 -19.41
CA ARG A 389 -20.88 -18.76 -18.76
C ARG A 389 -19.63 -18.97 -17.90
N LYS A 390 -19.68 -19.96 -17.01
CA LYS A 390 -18.54 -20.30 -16.11
C LYS A 390 -17.27 -20.64 -16.89
N ALA A 391 -17.38 -21.30 -18.04
CA ALA A 391 -16.26 -21.63 -18.88
C ALA A 391 -15.53 -20.38 -19.44
N PHE A 392 -16.25 -19.28 -19.67
CA PHE A 392 -15.68 -17.98 -20.07
C PHE A 392 -15.23 -17.14 -18.86
N GLU A 393 -16.02 -17.12 -17.78
CA GLU A 393 -15.77 -16.29 -16.59
C GLU A 393 -14.63 -16.85 -15.72
N GLY A 394 -14.43 -18.20 -15.71
CA GLY A 394 -13.41 -18.87 -14.91
C GLY A 394 -13.76 -19.01 -13.42
N HIS A 395 -14.92 -18.56 -13.01
CA HIS A 395 -15.37 -18.49 -11.62
C HIS A 395 -16.52 -19.47 -11.35
N LEU A 396 -16.78 -19.74 -10.04
CA LEU A 396 -17.75 -20.75 -9.64
C LEU A 396 -19.21 -20.41 -9.98
N LYS A 397 -19.68 -19.16 -9.72
CA LYS A 397 -21.07 -18.76 -9.96
C LYS A 397 -21.24 -17.25 -9.99
N ASN A 398 -21.87 -16.73 -11.06
CA ASN A 398 -22.29 -15.31 -11.20
C ASN A 398 -21.27 -14.26 -10.68
N THR A 399 -20.02 -14.65 -10.56
CA THR A 399 -18.94 -13.83 -9.98
C THR A 399 -18.77 -12.54 -10.76
N CYS A 400 -18.76 -12.61 -12.10
CA CYS A 400 -18.65 -11.43 -12.94
C CYS A 400 -19.79 -10.42 -12.72
N ALA A 401 -21.01 -10.89 -12.47
CA ALA A 401 -22.13 -10.01 -12.15
C ALA A 401 -21.92 -9.29 -10.80
N THR A 402 -21.42 -10.02 -9.79
CA THR A 402 -21.11 -9.46 -8.47
C THR A 402 -19.97 -8.45 -8.54
N TRP A 403 -18.90 -8.75 -9.29
CA TRP A 403 -17.75 -7.87 -9.44
C TRP A 403 -18.12 -6.56 -10.16
N ASP A 404 -18.90 -6.65 -11.23
CA ASP A 404 -19.38 -5.49 -11.97
C ASP A 404 -20.30 -4.62 -11.09
N ALA A 405 -21.26 -5.22 -10.40
CA ALA A 405 -22.19 -4.50 -9.51
C ALA A 405 -21.46 -3.79 -8.35
N GLY A 406 -20.44 -4.43 -7.79
CA GLY A 406 -19.69 -3.89 -6.64
C GLY A 406 -18.61 -2.86 -7.00
N ASN A 407 -17.95 -3.00 -8.15
CA ASN A 407 -16.73 -2.25 -8.47
C ASN A 407 -16.74 -1.62 -9.88
N GLY A 408 -17.67 -1.98 -10.74
CA GLY A 408 -17.66 -1.57 -12.15
C GLY A 408 -17.70 -0.05 -12.33
N ASP A 409 -18.46 0.66 -11.51
CA ASP A 409 -18.56 2.13 -11.61
C ASP A 409 -17.31 2.85 -11.11
N ALA A 410 -16.59 2.30 -10.14
CA ALA A 410 -15.29 2.84 -9.73
C ALA A 410 -14.23 2.70 -10.82
N VAL A 411 -14.35 1.65 -11.67
CA VAL A 411 -13.45 1.42 -12.81
C VAL A 411 -13.90 2.23 -14.03
N LEU A 412 -15.19 2.20 -14.38
CA LEU A 412 -15.74 2.72 -15.63
C LEU A 412 -17.07 3.42 -15.36
N ALA A 413 -17.04 4.57 -14.68
CA ALA A 413 -18.23 5.41 -14.53
C ALA A 413 -18.72 5.90 -15.90
N THR A 414 -19.98 5.64 -16.21
CA THR A 414 -20.60 6.12 -17.45
C THR A 414 -21.03 7.58 -17.33
N SER A 415 -20.89 8.32 -18.43
CA SER A 415 -21.42 9.69 -18.53
C SER A 415 -22.93 9.72 -18.22
N GLY A 416 -23.34 10.62 -17.33
CA GLY A 416 -24.74 10.77 -16.92
C GLY A 416 -25.18 9.90 -15.75
N SER A 417 -24.40 8.92 -15.32
CA SER A 417 -24.62 8.27 -14.03
C SER A 417 -24.10 9.18 -12.92
N VAL A 418 -24.98 9.55 -11.99
CA VAL A 418 -24.56 10.17 -10.72
C VAL A 418 -23.81 9.09 -9.97
N SER A 419 -22.46 9.11 -10.07
CA SER A 419 -21.66 8.08 -9.43
C SER A 419 -21.59 8.34 -7.93
N PRO A 420 -22.15 7.46 -7.08
CA PRO A 420 -21.94 7.52 -5.63
C PRO A 420 -20.45 7.45 -5.26
N ALA A 421 -19.63 6.96 -6.20
CA ALA A 421 -18.17 6.86 -6.04
C ALA A 421 -17.46 8.22 -5.87
N CYS A 422 -18.04 9.33 -6.35
CA CYS A 422 -17.49 10.67 -6.20
C CYS A 422 -17.46 11.19 -4.76
N GLY A 423 -18.41 10.77 -3.92
CA GLY A 423 -18.51 11.22 -2.54
C GLY A 423 -18.73 12.73 -2.37
N LEU A 424 -19.17 13.44 -3.41
CA LEU A 424 -19.48 14.87 -3.39
C LEU A 424 -20.95 15.09 -2.98
N ASN A 425 -21.19 16.04 -2.09
CA ASN A 425 -22.54 16.49 -1.76
C ASN A 425 -23.15 17.29 -2.91
N ASP A 426 -22.34 18.12 -3.56
CA ASP A 426 -22.74 18.91 -4.72
C ASP A 426 -22.52 18.13 -6.02
N GLN A 427 -23.58 17.48 -6.48
CA GLN A 427 -23.58 16.66 -7.71
C GLN A 427 -23.35 17.48 -9.00
N SER A 428 -23.56 18.80 -8.97
CA SER A 428 -23.26 19.67 -10.13
C SER A 428 -21.77 19.74 -10.47
N LYS A 429 -20.89 19.36 -9.51
CA LYS A 429 -19.44 19.30 -9.70
C LYS A 429 -18.97 18.01 -10.37
N VAL A 430 -19.83 16.99 -10.47
CA VAL A 430 -19.50 15.71 -11.10
C VAL A 430 -19.52 15.85 -12.62
N TYR A 431 -18.64 15.12 -13.29
CA TYR A 431 -18.57 15.08 -14.75
C TYR A 431 -19.89 14.60 -15.35
N ASN A 432 -20.33 15.35 -16.35
CA ASN A 432 -21.42 14.97 -17.23
C ASN A 432 -21.09 15.48 -18.64
N ALA A 433 -21.09 14.59 -19.63
CA ALA A 433 -20.67 14.94 -21.00
C ALA A 433 -21.43 16.12 -21.59
N THR A 434 -22.70 16.34 -21.18
CA THR A 434 -23.56 17.40 -21.69
C THR A 434 -23.64 18.61 -20.75
N ALA A 435 -23.88 18.34 -19.45
CA ALA A 435 -24.17 19.39 -18.48
C ALA A 435 -22.91 19.95 -17.79
N ASN A 436 -21.85 19.15 -17.63
CA ASN A 436 -20.60 19.56 -16.97
C ASN A 436 -19.40 18.76 -17.52
N SER A 437 -18.93 19.08 -18.71
CA SER A 437 -17.81 18.38 -19.38
C SER A 437 -16.45 18.57 -18.69
N THR A 438 -16.33 19.52 -17.77
CA THR A 438 -15.12 19.80 -16.99
C THR A 438 -15.20 19.31 -15.53
N GLY A 439 -16.30 18.68 -15.15
CA GLY A 439 -16.54 18.17 -13.80
C GLY A 439 -15.60 17.05 -13.38
N ALA A 440 -15.64 16.72 -12.10
CA ALA A 440 -14.85 15.66 -11.51
C ALA A 440 -15.25 14.29 -12.07
N ARG A 441 -14.31 13.57 -12.66
CA ARG A 441 -14.46 12.18 -13.07
C ARG A 441 -14.01 11.27 -11.94
N CYS A 442 -14.86 10.33 -11.53
CA CYS A 442 -14.71 9.58 -10.31
C CYS A 442 -14.36 8.11 -10.60
N THR A 443 -13.30 7.91 -11.37
CA THR A 443 -12.75 6.58 -11.65
C THR A 443 -11.38 6.41 -11.00
N VAL A 444 -10.97 5.16 -10.85
CA VAL A 444 -9.63 4.81 -10.36
C VAL A 444 -8.51 5.41 -11.22
N TYR A 445 -8.78 5.74 -12.47
CA TYR A 445 -7.82 6.39 -13.36
C TYR A 445 -7.77 7.90 -13.11
N ASP A 446 -8.92 8.56 -13.03
CA ASP A 446 -9.00 10.02 -12.94
C ASP A 446 -8.47 10.55 -11.60
N ILE A 447 -8.65 9.83 -10.50
CA ILE A 447 -8.04 10.18 -9.21
C ILE A 447 -6.51 10.02 -9.23
N ASN A 448 -5.95 9.26 -10.17
CA ASN A 448 -4.53 9.06 -10.42
C ASN A 448 -3.98 9.91 -11.58
N ILE A 449 -4.68 10.95 -11.98
CA ILE A 449 -4.33 11.77 -13.15
C ILE A 449 -2.95 12.44 -13.05
N ASN A 450 -2.49 12.78 -11.84
CA ASN A 450 -1.15 13.32 -11.61
C ASN A 450 -0.05 12.34 -12.05
N THR A 451 -0.29 11.04 -11.89
CA THR A 451 0.62 9.99 -12.33
C THR A 451 0.41 9.65 -13.81
N LEU A 452 -0.83 9.36 -14.19
CA LEU A 452 -1.15 8.86 -15.54
C LEU A 452 -1.06 9.94 -16.62
N GLY A 453 -1.17 11.20 -16.21
CA GLY A 453 -1.29 12.34 -17.13
C GLY A 453 -2.68 12.45 -17.73
N ARG A 454 -2.97 13.61 -18.32
CA ARG A 454 -4.25 13.97 -18.94
C ARG A 454 -4.24 13.64 -20.42
N ASN A 455 -5.27 12.96 -20.89
CA ASN A 455 -5.52 12.77 -22.32
C ASN A 455 -6.08 14.08 -22.90
N VAL A 456 -5.38 14.65 -23.89
CA VAL A 456 -5.69 15.98 -24.45
C VAL A 456 -7.05 16.00 -25.17
N ALA A 457 -7.42 14.89 -25.82
CA ALA A 457 -8.67 14.80 -26.59
C ALA A 457 -9.92 14.68 -25.72
N THR A 458 -9.81 13.98 -24.58
CA THR A 458 -10.97 13.66 -23.74
C THR A 458 -10.99 14.43 -22.42
N ASN A 459 -9.91 15.13 -22.08
CA ASN A 459 -9.68 15.79 -20.80
C ASN A 459 -9.77 14.86 -19.57
N ALA A 460 -9.85 13.53 -19.78
CA ALA A 460 -9.78 12.49 -18.75
C ALA A 460 -8.34 12.07 -18.46
N ALA A 461 -8.11 11.26 -17.43
CA ALA A 461 -6.83 10.61 -17.26
C ALA A 461 -6.53 9.64 -18.42
N ASN A 462 -5.25 9.53 -18.81
CA ASN A 462 -4.82 8.46 -19.69
C ASN A 462 -5.08 7.10 -19.02
N ARG A 463 -5.72 6.17 -19.73
CA ARG A 463 -6.15 4.90 -19.14
C ARG A 463 -5.28 3.72 -19.58
N PRO A 464 -4.61 3.01 -18.66
CA PRO A 464 -3.96 1.73 -18.93
C PRO A 464 -5.02 0.60 -18.94
N LEU A 465 -5.94 0.63 -19.88
CA LEU A 465 -7.00 -0.36 -20.05
C LEU A 465 -7.04 -0.82 -21.51
N ASP A 466 -6.83 -2.11 -21.75
CA ASP A 466 -6.73 -2.71 -23.09
C ASP A 466 -7.39 -4.09 -23.12
N ASN A 467 -8.03 -4.45 -24.24
CA ASN A 467 -8.45 -5.82 -24.49
C ASN A 467 -8.23 -6.27 -25.95
N VAL A 468 -7.37 -5.56 -26.69
CA VAL A 468 -7.00 -5.94 -28.06
C VAL A 468 -6.25 -7.26 -28.03
N GLY A 469 -6.64 -8.20 -28.90
CA GLY A 469 -6.00 -9.52 -29.03
C GLY A 469 -6.36 -10.51 -27.93
N VAL A 470 -7.07 -10.12 -26.87
CA VAL A 470 -7.48 -11.03 -25.80
C VAL A 470 -8.50 -12.05 -26.31
N GLN A 471 -8.19 -13.34 -26.17
CA GLN A 471 -8.99 -14.47 -26.63
C GLN A 471 -9.85 -15.03 -25.49
N TYR A 472 -10.95 -14.36 -25.17
CA TYR A 472 -11.83 -14.81 -24.08
C TYR A 472 -12.34 -16.23 -24.34
N GLY A 473 -12.18 -17.12 -23.34
CA GLY A 473 -12.61 -18.50 -23.40
C GLY A 473 -11.63 -19.46 -24.11
N LEU A 474 -10.38 -19.06 -24.38
CA LEU A 474 -9.38 -19.91 -25.06
C LEU A 474 -9.14 -21.24 -24.30
N ASP A 475 -8.98 -21.21 -23.00
CA ASP A 475 -8.81 -22.42 -22.18
C ASP A 475 -10.05 -23.34 -22.26
N ALA A 476 -11.24 -22.77 -22.22
CA ALA A 476 -12.49 -23.49 -22.34
C ALA A 476 -12.68 -24.14 -23.72
N LEU A 477 -12.24 -23.43 -24.78
CA LEU A 477 -12.21 -24.00 -26.14
C LEU A 477 -11.26 -25.23 -26.23
N LYS A 478 -10.03 -25.09 -25.71
CA LYS A 478 -9.05 -26.17 -25.68
C LYS A 478 -9.53 -27.40 -24.88
N LYS A 479 -10.27 -27.17 -23.81
CA LYS A 479 -10.88 -28.21 -22.97
C LYS A 479 -12.16 -28.82 -23.56
N GLY A 480 -12.66 -28.28 -24.67
CA GLY A 480 -13.94 -28.70 -25.26
C GLY A 480 -15.18 -28.31 -24.42
N SER A 481 -15.02 -27.41 -23.46
CA SER A 481 -16.13 -26.92 -22.61
C SER A 481 -17.04 -25.95 -23.35
N ILE A 482 -16.55 -25.36 -24.44
CA ILE A 482 -17.31 -24.54 -25.38
C ILE A 482 -16.98 -24.94 -26.82
N THR A 483 -17.89 -24.63 -27.74
CA THR A 483 -17.70 -24.90 -29.18
C THR A 483 -16.91 -23.80 -29.86
N THR A 484 -16.34 -24.05 -31.03
CA THR A 484 -15.69 -23.05 -31.91
C THR A 484 -16.65 -21.91 -32.23
N THR A 485 -17.94 -22.22 -32.48
CA THR A 485 -18.98 -21.21 -32.74
C THR A 485 -19.17 -20.28 -31.55
N GLN A 486 -19.27 -20.80 -30.33
CA GLN A 486 -19.40 -19.99 -29.12
C GLN A 486 -18.19 -19.11 -28.88
N PHE A 487 -16.99 -19.66 -29.07
CA PHE A 487 -15.73 -18.91 -28.97
C PHE A 487 -15.66 -17.73 -29.96
N LEU A 488 -15.94 -18.01 -31.24
CA LEU A 488 -15.93 -17.00 -32.30
C LEU A 488 -17.00 -15.94 -32.09
N ASP A 489 -18.21 -16.35 -31.70
CA ASP A 489 -19.34 -15.44 -31.50
C ASP A 489 -19.07 -14.46 -30.36
N LEU A 490 -18.64 -14.95 -29.20
CA LEU A 490 -18.30 -14.10 -28.07
C LEU A 490 -17.18 -13.12 -28.44
N ASN A 491 -16.07 -13.60 -28.98
CA ASN A 491 -14.94 -12.74 -29.31
C ASN A 491 -15.24 -11.71 -30.39
N ALA A 492 -16.16 -12.00 -31.32
CA ALA A 492 -16.64 -11.02 -32.30
C ALA A 492 -17.50 -9.92 -31.70
N ARG A 493 -18.23 -10.19 -30.61
CA ARG A 493 -19.23 -9.27 -30.07
C ARG A 493 -18.88 -8.68 -28.70
N ILE A 494 -17.78 -9.11 -28.07
CA ILE A 494 -17.41 -8.70 -26.73
C ILE A 494 -17.20 -7.18 -26.63
N GLY A 495 -16.65 -6.54 -27.69
CA GLY A 495 -16.43 -5.09 -27.75
C GLY A 495 -15.43 -4.58 -26.71
N GLY A 496 -15.65 -3.33 -26.28
CA GLY A 496 -14.82 -2.61 -25.33
C GLY A 496 -15.53 -1.38 -24.77
N PHE A 497 -14.73 -0.42 -24.28
CA PHE A 497 -15.22 0.83 -23.69
C PHE A 497 -14.62 2.03 -24.41
N ASP A 498 -15.42 3.10 -24.57
CA ASP A 498 -14.93 4.42 -24.98
C ASP A 498 -14.32 5.22 -23.81
N ALA A 499 -13.97 6.48 -24.06
CA ALA A 499 -13.39 7.36 -23.04
C ALA A 499 -14.33 7.68 -21.87
N ASP A 500 -15.63 7.59 -22.07
CA ASP A 500 -16.65 7.85 -21.06
C ASP A 500 -17.15 6.56 -20.37
N GLY A 501 -16.49 5.42 -20.63
CA GLY A 501 -16.89 4.13 -20.06
C GLY A 501 -18.12 3.50 -20.72
N ASN A 502 -18.62 4.07 -21.82
CA ASN A 502 -19.72 3.46 -22.56
C ASN A 502 -19.23 2.23 -23.32
N LEU A 503 -20.11 1.24 -23.40
CA LEU A 503 -19.86 0.01 -24.15
C LEU A 503 -19.93 0.27 -25.64
N VAL A 504 -18.86 -0.12 -26.36
CA VAL A 504 -18.73 0.04 -27.82
C VAL A 504 -18.39 -1.30 -28.47
N THR A 505 -18.58 -1.39 -29.81
CA THR A 505 -18.28 -2.61 -30.57
C THR A 505 -16.80 -2.85 -30.78
N LYS A 506 -15.98 -1.79 -30.76
CA LYS A 506 -14.52 -1.89 -30.89
C LYS A 506 -13.88 -2.32 -29.57
N ARG A 507 -12.78 -3.08 -29.64
CA ARG A 507 -11.94 -3.38 -28.48
C ARG A 507 -11.38 -2.09 -27.88
N THR A 508 -11.24 -2.06 -26.56
CA THR A 508 -10.57 -0.98 -25.83
C THR A 508 -9.08 -0.98 -26.15
N VAL A 509 -8.53 0.21 -26.41
CA VAL A 509 -7.09 0.41 -26.63
C VAL A 509 -6.54 1.28 -25.51
N ALA A 510 -5.48 0.81 -24.84
CA ALA A 510 -4.82 1.57 -23.79
C ALA A 510 -4.16 2.85 -24.33
N ASP A 511 -4.24 3.94 -23.57
CA ASP A 511 -3.46 5.15 -23.83
C ASP A 511 -1.97 4.85 -23.57
N ALA A 512 -1.13 5.05 -24.58
CA ALA A 512 0.29 4.67 -24.53
C ALA A 512 1.03 5.37 -23.37
N LEU A 513 0.76 6.65 -23.11
CA LEU A 513 1.35 7.40 -22.01
C LEU A 513 0.87 6.88 -20.65
N GLY A 514 -0.42 6.62 -20.48
CA GLY A 514 -0.99 6.05 -19.27
C GLY A 514 -0.41 4.67 -18.97
N LEU A 515 -0.25 3.86 -20.01
CA LEU A 515 0.31 2.51 -19.92
C LEU A 515 1.78 2.54 -19.46
N SER A 516 2.65 3.32 -20.12
CA SER A 516 4.07 3.41 -19.74
C SER A 516 4.25 3.94 -18.31
N ARG A 517 3.51 5.00 -17.94
CA ARG A 517 3.55 5.56 -16.59
C ARG A 517 3.02 4.62 -15.52
N ALA A 518 1.98 3.84 -15.82
CA ALA A 518 1.46 2.86 -14.88
C ALA A 518 2.51 1.81 -14.47
N TYR A 519 3.36 1.39 -15.40
CA TYR A 519 4.49 0.49 -15.11
C TYR A 519 5.66 1.24 -14.46
N GLU A 520 6.14 2.30 -15.09
CA GLU A 520 7.34 3.02 -14.64
C GLU A 520 7.20 3.58 -13.22
N MET A 521 6.02 4.05 -12.87
CA MET A 521 5.73 4.62 -11.54
C MET A 521 5.14 3.60 -10.56
N GLY A 522 5.18 2.31 -10.90
CA GLY A 522 4.79 1.22 -10.02
C GLY A 522 3.31 1.20 -9.64
N ARG A 523 2.41 1.70 -10.51
CA ARG A 523 0.95 1.63 -10.25
C ARG A 523 0.39 0.23 -10.51
N ILE A 524 1.17 -0.62 -11.18
CA ILE A 524 0.89 -2.03 -11.39
C ILE A 524 1.85 -2.83 -10.51
N GLY A 525 1.34 -3.81 -9.80
CA GLY A 525 2.13 -4.67 -8.94
C GLY A 525 3.19 -5.43 -9.74
N SER A 526 4.45 -5.21 -9.41
CA SER A 526 5.61 -5.85 -10.06
C SER A 526 6.26 -6.93 -9.22
N GLY A 527 6.04 -6.89 -7.90
CA GLY A 527 6.74 -7.71 -6.92
C GLY A 527 8.17 -7.22 -6.59
N GLY A 528 8.66 -6.19 -7.30
CA GLY A 528 9.99 -5.62 -7.12
C GLY A 528 10.04 -4.45 -6.12
N GLY A 529 11.08 -3.62 -6.25
CA GLY A 529 11.29 -2.46 -5.39
C GLY A 529 11.43 -2.85 -3.92
N GLY A 530 10.82 -2.09 -3.02
CA GLY A 530 10.86 -2.33 -1.58
C GLY A 530 10.24 -3.66 -1.14
N LEU A 531 9.35 -4.27 -1.95
CA LEU A 531 8.78 -5.58 -1.65
C LEU A 531 9.82 -6.69 -1.53
N ALA A 532 10.97 -6.58 -2.19
CA ALA A 532 12.07 -7.56 -2.08
C ALA A 532 12.57 -7.73 -0.63
N THR A 533 12.43 -6.69 0.18
CA THR A 533 12.96 -6.61 1.55
C THR A 533 11.89 -6.37 2.62
N THR A 534 10.61 -6.42 2.27
CA THR A 534 9.50 -6.23 3.20
C THR A 534 8.94 -7.59 3.64
N PRO A 535 8.84 -7.90 4.94
CA PRO A 535 8.05 -9.03 5.45
C PRO A 535 6.59 -8.89 5.09
N ILE A 536 5.99 -9.95 4.53
CA ILE A 536 4.60 -9.96 4.05
C ILE A 536 3.88 -11.16 4.66
N MET A 537 2.80 -10.94 5.42
CA MET A 537 1.98 -12.01 5.98
C MET A 537 0.51 -11.83 5.56
N HIS A 538 0.11 -12.53 4.52
CA HIS A 538 -1.29 -12.56 4.05
C HIS A 538 -2.18 -13.38 4.98
N MET A 539 -3.43 -12.94 5.07
CA MET A 539 -4.52 -13.74 5.63
C MET A 539 -5.73 -13.63 4.70
N ARG A 540 -6.34 -14.75 4.37
CA ARG A 540 -7.51 -14.77 3.48
C ARG A 540 -8.56 -15.76 3.97
N ALA A 541 -9.76 -15.26 4.23
CA ALA A 541 -10.95 -16.10 4.38
C ALA A 541 -11.44 -16.50 2.97
N TYR A 542 -11.72 -17.79 2.77
CA TYR A 542 -12.16 -18.34 1.48
C TYR A 542 -13.52 -17.78 1.06
N ALA A 543 -13.60 -17.13 -0.07
CA ALA A 543 -14.77 -16.39 -0.49
C ALA A 543 -15.29 -16.76 -1.91
N GLU A 544 -14.58 -17.59 -2.67
CA GLU A 544 -14.93 -17.98 -4.05
C GLU A 544 -16.35 -18.55 -4.21
N PRO A 545 -16.87 -19.40 -3.30
CA PRO A 545 -18.24 -19.93 -3.43
C PRO A 545 -19.33 -18.86 -3.37
N ALA A 546 -19.06 -17.72 -2.75
CA ALA A 546 -19.98 -16.57 -2.69
C ALA A 546 -19.93 -15.69 -3.97
N GLY A 547 -19.04 -15.97 -4.91
CA GLY A 547 -18.79 -15.11 -6.07
C GLY A 547 -18.11 -13.80 -5.70
N ASP A 548 -17.43 -13.77 -4.57
CA ASP A 548 -16.73 -12.59 -4.06
C ASP A 548 -15.46 -12.29 -4.87
N ILE A 549 -15.05 -11.00 -4.91
CA ILE A 549 -13.85 -10.57 -5.63
C ILE A 549 -12.54 -11.00 -4.93
N HIS A 550 -12.60 -11.34 -3.64
CA HIS A 550 -11.47 -11.72 -2.82
C HIS A 550 -11.04 -13.18 -3.07
N THR A 551 -10.54 -13.46 -4.25
CA THR A 551 -10.11 -14.80 -4.68
C THR A 551 -8.65 -15.08 -4.32
N ILE A 552 -8.34 -16.34 -3.97
CA ILE A 552 -7.02 -16.78 -3.51
C ILE A 552 -5.92 -16.54 -4.57
N TYR A 553 -6.28 -16.57 -5.86
CA TYR A 553 -5.28 -16.38 -6.91
C TYR A 553 -4.52 -15.05 -6.76
N ASN A 554 -5.12 -14.02 -6.14
CA ASN A 554 -4.46 -12.72 -5.94
C ASN A 554 -3.25 -12.79 -4.99
N ASP A 555 -3.31 -13.61 -3.92
CA ASP A 555 -2.16 -13.82 -3.03
C ASP A 555 -1.03 -14.56 -3.74
N ILE A 556 -1.39 -15.54 -4.57
CA ILE A 556 -0.45 -16.33 -5.37
C ILE A 556 0.11 -15.49 -6.52
N LYS A 557 -0.71 -14.65 -7.17
CA LYS A 557 -0.29 -13.65 -8.15
C LYS A 557 0.83 -12.77 -7.60
N ILE A 558 0.70 -12.28 -6.37
CA ILE A 558 1.75 -11.50 -5.69
C ILE A 558 3.02 -12.35 -5.53
N ARG A 559 2.90 -13.64 -5.17
CA ARG A 559 4.04 -14.56 -5.08
C ARG A 559 4.75 -14.73 -6.41
N GLU A 560 4.01 -14.95 -7.48
CA GLU A 560 4.57 -15.07 -8.84
C GLU A 560 5.27 -13.78 -9.28
N GLN A 561 4.72 -12.62 -8.91
CA GLN A 561 5.35 -11.33 -9.15
C GLN A 561 6.67 -11.20 -8.37
N LEU A 562 6.70 -11.59 -7.07
CA LEU A 562 7.92 -11.60 -6.25
C LEU A 562 8.99 -12.54 -6.83
N LEU A 563 8.61 -13.76 -7.22
CA LEU A 563 9.50 -14.75 -7.82
C LEU A 563 10.10 -14.23 -9.12
N ARG A 564 9.28 -13.65 -10.01
CA ARG A 564 9.74 -13.08 -11.27
C ARG A 564 10.70 -11.92 -11.05
N ALA A 565 10.38 -10.99 -10.11
CA ALA A 565 11.16 -9.78 -9.90
C ALA A 565 12.47 -10.02 -9.14
N ASN A 566 12.47 -10.94 -8.16
CA ASN A 566 13.54 -11.08 -7.18
C ASN A 566 14.20 -12.49 -7.20
N GLY A 567 13.68 -13.42 -7.99
CA GLY A 567 14.11 -14.83 -7.99
C GLY A 567 13.72 -15.59 -6.72
N ARG A 568 13.01 -14.96 -5.79
CA ARG A 568 12.59 -15.52 -4.49
C ARG A 568 11.36 -14.84 -3.94
N ALA A 569 10.64 -15.52 -3.03
CA ALA A 569 9.48 -15.00 -2.29
C ALA A 569 9.47 -15.49 -0.82
N ASP A 570 10.64 -15.71 -0.24
CA ASP A 570 10.76 -16.23 1.16
C ASP A 570 10.23 -15.25 2.20
N ASN A 571 10.13 -13.98 1.83
CA ASN A 571 9.57 -12.91 2.66
C ASN A 571 8.04 -12.88 2.66
N GLN A 572 7.37 -13.77 1.91
CA GLN A 572 5.91 -13.85 1.87
C GLN A 572 5.41 -15.12 2.58
N VAL A 573 4.34 -14.97 3.34
CA VAL A 573 3.58 -16.05 3.99
C VAL A 573 2.10 -15.89 3.63
N ILE A 574 1.41 -16.98 3.28
CA ILE A 574 -0.01 -17.00 2.93
C ILE A 574 -0.76 -17.93 3.89
N TRP A 575 -1.73 -17.37 4.59
CA TRP A 575 -2.65 -18.09 5.48
C TRP A 575 -4.05 -18.09 4.90
N LEU A 576 -4.59 -19.29 4.63
CA LEU A 576 -5.93 -19.49 4.09
C LEU A 576 -6.86 -20.00 5.20
N LEU A 577 -7.94 -19.28 5.43
CA LEU A 577 -8.86 -19.50 6.53
C LEU A 577 -10.25 -19.89 6.03
N PRO A 578 -10.97 -20.70 6.79
CA PRO A 578 -12.38 -20.94 6.52
C PRO A 578 -13.16 -19.64 6.69
N ASN A 579 -14.11 -19.42 5.79
CA ASN A 579 -15.09 -18.35 5.93
C ASN A 579 -16.27 -18.85 6.76
N PRO A 580 -16.71 -18.17 7.84
CA PRO A 580 -17.90 -18.58 8.61
C PRO A 580 -19.16 -18.74 7.74
N ALA A 581 -19.33 -17.93 6.68
CA ALA A 581 -20.42 -18.09 5.71
C ALA A 581 -20.33 -19.40 4.91
N LEU A 582 -19.12 -19.94 4.72
CA LEU A 582 -18.93 -21.24 4.07
C LEU A 582 -19.42 -22.39 4.94
N ALA A 583 -19.32 -22.26 6.26
CA ALA A 583 -19.85 -23.24 7.19
C ALA A 583 -21.38 -23.43 6.98
N THR A 584 -22.11 -22.34 6.77
CA THR A 584 -23.55 -22.38 6.44
C THR A 584 -23.80 -23.06 5.09
N LEU A 585 -23.00 -22.74 4.06
CA LEU A 585 -23.09 -23.33 2.74
C LEU A 585 -22.85 -24.85 2.75
N LEU A 586 -21.94 -25.31 3.62
CA LEU A 586 -21.63 -26.72 3.83
C LEU A 586 -22.59 -27.42 4.80
N GLY A 587 -23.63 -26.73 5.27
CA GLY A 587 -24.61 -27.28 6.22
C GLY A 587 -24.04 -27.49 7.64
N LEU A 588 -22.96 -26.83 8.00
CA LEU A 588 -22.37 -26.92 9.33
C LEU A 588 -23.17 -26.06 10.33
N GLY A 589 -23.39 -26.62 11.53
CA GLY A 589 -24.19 -25.97 12.55
C GLY A 589 -23.54 -24.75 13.21
N THR A 590 -24.32 -24.01 14.02
CA THR A 590 -23.88 -22.78 14.70
C THR A 590 -22.64 -23.00 15.58
N ALA A 591 -22.52 -24.16 16.23
CA ALA A 591 -21.34 -24.49 17.05
C ALA A 591 -20.04 -24.46 16.21
N GLN A 592 -20.06 -24.99 15.00
CA GLN A 592 -18.91 -24.97 14.10
C GLN A 592 -18.61 -23.55 13.61
N GLN A 593 -19.61 -22.72 13.37
CA GLN A 593 -19.41 -21.31 13.01
C GLN A 593 -18.68 -20.54 14.13
N VAL A 594 -19.03 -20.80 15.41
CA VAL A 594 -18.34 -20.20 16.55
C VAL A 594 -16.86 -20.65 16.63
N VAL A 595 -16.60 -21.94 16.38
CA VAL A 595 -15.22 -22.46 16.31
C VAL A 595 -14.42 -21.75 15.22
N LEU A 596 -14.97 -21.61 14.02
CA LEU A 596 -14.31 -20.93 12.90
C LEU A 596 -14.08 -19.43 13.15
N ALA A 597 -15.01 -18.77 13.81
CA ALA A 597 -14.81 -17.37 14.25
C ALA A 597 -13.67 -17.25 15.27
N GLY A 598 -13.55 -18.22 16.18
CA GLY A 598 -12.41 -18.34 17.10
C GLY A 598 -11.10 -18.51 16.36
N VAL A 599 -11.03 -19.39 15.34
CA VAL A 599 -9.85 -19.57 14.49
C VAL A 599 -9.42 -18.27 13.84
N LEU A 600 -10.34 -17.48 13.28
CA LEU A 600 -10.03 -16.17 12.67
C LEU A 600 -9.37 -15.22 13.68
N LYS A 601 -9.94 -15.09 14.87
CA LYS A 601 -9.44 -14.23 15.95
C LYS A 601 -8.03 -14.68 16.43
N ASP A 602 -7.86 -15.96 16.72
CA ASP A 602 -6.60 -16.50 17.24
C ASP A 602 -5.49 -16.40 16.17
N THR A 603 -5.82 -16.67 14.91
CA THR A 603 -4.90 -16.58 13.78
C THR A 603 -4.44 -15.15 13.58
N PHE A 604 -5.31 -14.15 13.74
CA PHE A 604 -4.91 -12.75 13.66
C PHE A 604 -3.87 -12.40 14.74
N LEU A 605 -4.11 -12.77 16.01
CA LEU A 605 -3.18 -12.48 17.10
C LEU A 605 -1.84 -13.22 16.92
N ALA A 606 -1.88 -14.46 16.43
CA ALA A 606 -0.70 -15.23 16.10
C ALA A 606 0.11 -14.54 14.97
N ARG A 607 -0.56 -14.06 13.94
CA ARG A 607 0.08 -13.33 12.83
C ARG A 607 0.76 -12.04 13.29
N LEU A 608 0.07 -11.22 14.10
CA LEU A 608 0.67 -10.00 14.68
C LEU A 608 1.89 -10.34 15.56
N THR A 609 1.82 -11.42 16.32
CA THR A 609 2.94 -11.87 17.17
C THR A 609 4.14 -12.31 16.33
N LEU A 610 3.93 -13.09 15.26
CA LEU A 610 5.01 -13.53 14.36
C LEU A 610 5.60 -12.35 13.59
N MET A 611 4.77 -11.44 13.09
CA MET A 611 5.23 -10.22 12.40
C MET A 611 6.05 -9.34 13.34
N THR A 612 5.61 -9.18 14.60
CA THR A 612 6.34 -8.42 15.61
C THR A 612 7.72 -9.02 15.87
N LYS A 613 7.78 -10.35 16.04
CA LYS A 613 9.07 -11.03 16.22
C LYS A 613 9.98 -10.83 15.02
N TRP A 614 9.44 -10.98 13.80
CA TRP A 614 10.22 -10.80 12.57
C TRP A 614 10.80 -9.39 12.45
N LEU A 615 9.98 -8.37 12.69
CA LEU A 615 10.41 -6.97 12.62
C LEU A 615 11.36 -6.57 13.76
N ASP A 616 11.17 -7.10 14.97
CA ASP A 616 12.08 -6.89 16.10
C ASP A 616 13.46 -7.51 15.83
N ASP A 617 13.49 -8.75 15.29
CA ASP A 617 14.73 -9.42 14.93
C ASP A 617 15.45 -8.67 13.79
N LEU A 618 14.69 -8.16 12.81
CA LEU A 618 15.25 -7.33 11.73
C LEU A 618 15.83 -6.01 12.24
N ALA A 619 15.16 -5.36 13.18
CA ALA A 619 15.62 -4.11 13.78
C ALA A 619 16.83 -4.29 14.71
N ALA A 620 16.95 -5.45 15.36
CA ALA A 620 18.07 -5.77 16.25
C ALA A 620 19.33 -6.21 15.50
N ASP A 621 19.20 -6.77 14.30
CA ASP A 621 20.32 -7.24 13.50
C ASP A 621 20.99 -6.06 12.78
N THR A 622 22.30 -5.87 12.98
CA THR A 622 23.06 -4.74 12.44
C THR A 622 23.47 -4.87 10.97
N ALA A 623 23.29 -6.07 10.35
CA ALA A 623 23.57 -6.24 8.94
C ALA A 623 22.65 -5.38 8.07
N LEU A 624 23.15 -4.91 6.91
CA LEU A 624 22.36 -4.14 5.95
C LEU A 624 21.07 -4.90 5.56
N LEU A 625 20.00 -4.16 5.40
CA LEU A 625 18.71 -4.72 4.98
C LEU A 625 18.84 -5.32 3.57
N SER A 626 18.48 -6.60 3.45
CA SER A 626 18.51 -7.34 2.19
C SER A 626 17.48 -8.46 2.20
N ALA A 627 17.10 -8.97 1.04
CA ALA A 627 16.20 -10.11 0.92
C ALA A 627 16.73 -11.35 1.67
N ALA A 628 18.05 -11.55 1.68
CA ALA A 628 18.69 -12.63 2.43
C ALA A 628 18.56 -12.45 3.94
N LYS A 629 18.74 -11.22 4.47
CA LYS A 629 18.53 -10.89 5.88
C LYS A 629 17.07 -11.14 6.29
N VAL A 630 16.12 -10.67 5.48
CA VAL A 630 14.68 -10.84 5.74
C VAL A 630 14.32 -12.33 5.80
N ALA A 631 14.81 -13.14 4.85
CA ALA A 631 14.56 -14.58 4.84
C ALA A 631 15.20 -15.31 6.03
N ARG A 632 16.43 -14.95 6.39
CA ARG A 632 17.17 -15.57 7.52
C ARG A 632 16.49 -15.33 8.85
N LEU A 633 15.92 -14.15 9.05
CA LEU A 633 15.28 -13.77 10.32
C LEU A 633 13.78 -14.06 10.35
N LYS A 634 13.23 -14.68 9.29
CA LYS A 634 11.83 -15.11 9.30
C LYS A 634 11.58 -16.11 10.42
N PRO A 635 10.57 -15.90 11.29
CA PRO A 635 10.23 -16.88 12.33
C PRO A 635 9.90 -18.25 11.73
N ALA A 636 10.35 -19.33 12.36
CA ALA A 636 10.16 -20.69 11.86
C ALA A 636 8.67 -21.07 11.66
N ASP A 637 7.79 -20.55 12.52
CA ASP A 637 6.34 -20.78 12.45
C ASP A 637 5.62 -19.90 11.41
N ALA A 638 6.32 -18.93 10.81
CA ALA A 638 5.80 -18.08 9.73
C ALA A 638 5.85 -18.83 8.40
N THR A 639 5.03 -19.88 8.29
CA THR A 639 4.91 -20.76 7.11
C THR A 639 3.53 -20.64 6.47
N ASP A 640 3.47 -20.87 5.17
CA ASP A 640 2.19 -20.99 4.47
C ASP A 640 1.34 -22.08 5.12
N SER A 641 0.05 -21.79 5.27
CA SER A 641 -0.85 -22.71 5.96
C SER A 641 -2.29 -22.51 5.53
N CYS A 642 -3.09 -23.55 5.69
CA CYS A 642 -4.54 -23.43 5.65
C CYS A 642 -5.18 -24.13 6.87
N TRP A 643 -6.41 -23.75 7.19
CA TRP A 643 -7.18 -24.32 8.29
C TRP A 643 -8.38 -25.09 7.77
N GLY A 644 -8.62 -26.29 8.30
CA GLY A 644 -9.77 -27.11 7.90
C GLY A 644 -11.09 -26.52 8.33
N VAL A 645 -12.09 -26.62 7.47
CA VAL A 645 -13.45 -26.11 7.75
C VAL A 645 -14.17 -26.97 8.83
N ALA A 646 -13.96 -28.28 8.79
CA ALA A 646 -14.62 -29.22 9.70
C ALA A 646 -13.90 -29.42 11.03
N ASP A 647 -12.58 -29.43 11.02
CA ASP A 647 -11.73 -29.79 12.16
C ASP A 647 -10.96 -28.61 12.77
N ALA A 648 -10.99 -27.44 12.13
CA ALA A 648 -10.23 -26.24 12.51
C ALA A 648 -8.70 -26.46 12.62
N LYS A 649 -8.18 -27.57 12.06
CA LYS A 649 -6.78 -27.93 12.12
C LYS A 649 -5.95 -27.12 11.15
N ARG A 650 -4.78 -26.69 11.57
CA ARG A 650 -3.77 -26.05 10.71
C ARG A 650 -3.02 -27.11 9.90
N TYR A 651 -3.00 -26.92 8.58
CA TYR A 651 -2.20 -27.68 7.63
C TYR A 651 -1.09 -26.77 7.08
N VAL A 652 0.16 -27.18 7.27
CA VAL A 652 1.33 -26.44 6.74
C VAL A 652 1.61 -26.94 5.32
N GLU A 653 1.34 -26.10 4.33
CA GLU A 653 1.47 -26.44 2.92
C GLU A 653 1.68 -25.16 2.11
N VAL A 654 2.60 -25.21 1.13
CA VAL A 654 2.87 -24.05 0.26
C VAL A 654 1.64 -23.76 -0.61
N ALA A 655 1.18 -22.52 -0.58
CA ALA A 655 0.06 -22.08 -1.39
C ALA A 655 0.43 -22.03 -2.88
N THR A 656 -0.32 -22.74 -3.72
CA THR A 656 -0.12 -22.83 -5.17
C THR A 656 -1.43 -22.62 -5.93
N LEU A 657 -1.35 -22.23 -7.21
CA LEU A 657 -2.55 -22.09 -8.07
C LEU A 657 -3.18 -23.43 -8.42
N SER A 658 -2.39 -24.47 -8.55
CA SER A 658 -2.84 -25.81 -8.96
C SER A 658 -1.96 -26.86 -8.30
N GLY A 659 -2.37 -28.13 -8.40
CA GLY A 659 -1.65 -29.27 -7.86
C GLY A 659 -2.47 -30.04 -6.82
N ALA A 660 -1.97 -31.21 -6.45
CA ALA A 660 -2.52 -32.03 -5.38
C ALA A 660 -2.05 -31.44 -4.03
N GLY A 661 -2.93 -31.40 -3.04
CA GLY A 661 -2.63 -30.95 -1.70
C GLY A 661 -3.89 -30.72 -0.88
N THR A 662 -3.75 -30.76 0.44
CA THR A 662 -4.87 -30.56 1.37
C THR A 662 -5.47 -29.17 1.21
N CYS A 663 -4.64 -28.13 1.14
CA CYS A 663 -5.11 -26.74 1.01
C CYS A 663 -5.78 -26.47 -0.34
N ASN A 664 -5.30 -27.10 -1.42
CA ASN A 664 -5.94 -26.98 -2.74
C ASN A 664 -7.28 -27.73 -2.80
N THR A 665 -7.40 -28.84 -2.08
CA THR A 665 -8.66 -29.62 -1.98
C THR A 665 -9.69 -28.89 -1.14
N LEU A 666 -9.29 -28.31 0.02
CA LEU A 666 -10.17 -27.55 0.91
C LEU A 666 -10.66 -26.26 0.26
N TYR A 667 -9.80 -25.61 -0.50
CA TYR A 667 -9.99 -24.27 -1.05
C TYR A 667 -9.67 -24.24 -2.55
N PRO A 668 -10.52 -24.80 -3.43
CA PRO A 668 -10.33 -24.77 -4.88
C PRO A 668 -10.19 -23.33 -5.41
N ARG A 669 -9.23 -23.12 -6.31
CA ARG A 669 -8.92 -21.81 -6.88
C ARG A 669 -9.80 -21.53 -8.10
N THR A 670 -10.13 -20.25 -8.29
CA THR A 670 -10.72 -19.73 -9.52
C THR A 670 -9.77 -18.75 -10.19
N LEU A 671 -9.88 -18.63 -11.52
CA LEU A 671 -8.98 -17.79 -12.32
C LEU A 671 -9.79 -16.75 -13.08
N PRO A 672 -9.29 -15.49 -13.23
CA PRO A 672 -9.99 -14.46 -13.97
C PRO A 672 -10.01 -14.75 -15.49
N PRO A 673 -10.92 -14.09 -16.25
CA PRO A 673 -11.10 -14.30 -17.68
C PRO A 673 -9.80 -14.18 -18.51
N ARG A 674 -8.89 -13.26 -18.14
CA ARG A 674 -7.62 -13.07 -18.83
C ARG A 674 -6.66 -14.24 -18.68
N MET A 675 -6.57 -14.82 -17.51
CA MET A 675 -5.75 -16.01 -17.29
C MET A 675 -6.29 -17.19 -18.11
N LEU A 676 -7.61 -17.30 -18.25
CA LEU A 676 -8.23 -18.28 -19.15
C LEU A 676 -8.01 -17.96 -20.64
N ALA A 677 -7.66 -16.73 -20.96
CA ALA A 677 -7.23 -16.31 -22.30
C ALA A 677 -5.72 -16.49 -22.51
N GLY A 678 -4.99 -17.08 -21.55
CA GLY A 678 -3.58 -17.41 -21.63
C GLY A 678 -2.63 -16.45 -20.94
N ALA A 679 -3.12 -15.46 -20.19
CA ALA A 679 -2.26 -14.56 -19.41
C ALA A 679 -1.48 -15.34 -18.34
N PRO A 680 -0.23 -14.90 -18.01
CA PRO A 680 0.61 -15.57 -17.02
C PRO A 680 0.04 -15.42 -15.60
N ALA A 681 0.51 -16.25 -14.66
CA ALA A 681 0.09 -16.23 -13.27
C ALA A 681 0.41 -14.89 -12.55
N THR A 682 1.33 -14.09 -13.07
CA THR A 682 1.60 -12.73 -12.60
C THR A 682 0.47 -11.74 -12.91
N ASP A 683 -0.37 -12.05 -13.90
CA ASP A 683 -1.57 -11.31 -14.35
C ASP A 683 -1.41 -9.78 -14.32
N ASP A 684 -0.28 -9.31 -14.80
CA ASP A 684 0.13 -7.90 -14.83
C ASP A 684 0.37 -7.36 -16.25
N VAL A 685 0.04 -8.15 -17.27
CA VAL A 685 0.09 -7.75 -18.67
C VAL A 685 -1.19 -6.98 -19.02
N VAL A 686 -1.14 -5.65 -18.92
CA VAL A 686 -2.29 -4.78 -19.24
C VAL A 686 -2.59 -4.80 -20.72
N LYS A 687 -1.55 -4.63 -21.55
CA LYS A 687 -1.60 -4.71 -23.01
C LYS A 687 -0.57 -5.71 -23.50
N CYS A 688 -1.02 -6.77 -24.16
CA CYS A 688 -0.12 -7.78 -24.72
C CYS A 688 0.56 -7.29 -26.01
N GLN A 689 1.72 -7.85 -26.32
CA GLN A 689 2.23 -7.85 -27.69
C GLN A 689 1.39 -8.82 -28.52
N LEU A 690 1.21 -8.54 -29.80
CA LEU A 690 0.41 -9.39 -30.69
C LEU A 690 1.29 -10.35 -31.48
N LYS A 691 0.74 -11.54 -31.76
CA LYS A 691 1.29 -12.52 -32.70
C LYS A 691 0.26 -12.89 -33.75
N PRO A 692 0.70 -13.35 -34.94
CA PRO A 692 -0.21 -13.89 -35.92
C PRO A 692 -1.02 -15.07 -35.40
N LEU A 693 -2.21 -15.27 -35.97
CA LEU A 693 -3.03 -16.45 -35.71
C LEU A 693 -2.32 -17.73 -36.18
N ALA A 694 -2.34 -18.76 -35.34
CA ALA A 694 -1.78 -20.07 -35.68
C ALA A 694 -2.71 -21.17 -35.14
N ASP A 695 -3.07 -22.13 -35.98
CA ASP A 695 -3.98 -23.24 -35.61
C ASP A 695 -3.46 -24.03 -34.42
N ALA A 696 -2.13 -24.14 -34.26
CA ALA A 696 -1.50 -24.84 -33.13
C ALA A 696 -1.86 -24.23 -31.78
N ASP A 697 -2.19 -22.94 -31.73
CA ASP A 697 -2.58 -22.24 -30.48
C ASP A 697 -3.92 -22.71 -29.90
N TYR A 698 -4.74 -23.35 -30.74
CA TYR A 698 -6.10 -23.79 -30.39
C TYR A 698 -6.22 -25.30 -30.17
N ALA A 699 -5.17 -26.07 -30.45
CA ALA A 699 -5.21 -27.53 -30.28
C ALA A 699 -5.69 -27.94 -28.87
N PRO A 700 -6.54 -29.01 -28.76
CA PRO A 700 -7.01 -29.90 -29.80
C PRO A 700 -8.22 -29.42 -30.62
N ALA A 701 -8.76 -28.21 -30.36
CA ALA A 701 -9.85 -27.67 -31.14
C ALA A 701 -9.42 -27.41 -32.60
N THR A 702 -10.34 -27.62 -33.54
CA THR A 702 -10.10 -27.42 -34.98
C THR A 702 -11.09 -26.44 -35.57
N PHE A 703 -10.65 -25.66 -36.54
CA PHE A 703 -11.44 -24.69 -37.27
C PHE A 703 -11.66 -25.14 -38.72
N THR A 704 -12.88 -24.95 -39.20
CA THR A 704 -13.17 -25.04 -40.65
C THR A 704 -12.54 -23.87 -41.39
N ALA A 705 -12.52 -23.90 -42.73
CA ALA A 705 -12.06 -22.73 -43.51
C ALA A 705 -12.90 -21.50 -43.26
N ALA A 706 -14.21 -21.63 -43.09
CA ALA A 706 -15.11 -20.52 -42.70
C ALA A 706 -14.81 -19.97 -41.30
N ASP A 707 -14.51 -20.85 -40.34
CA ASP A 707 -14.14 -20.44 -39.00
C ASP A 707 -12.82 -19.65 -38.97
N ARG A 708 -11.82 -20.06 -39.77
CA ARG A 708 -10.55 -19.36 -39.93
C ARG A 708 -10.75 -17.96 -40.52
N THR A 709 -11.60 -17.84 -41.55
CA THR A 709 -11.96 -16.54 -42.12
C THR A 709 -12.61 -15.64 -41.07
N ARG A 710 -13.51 -16.19 -40.28
CA ARG A 710 -14.18 -15.47 -39.19
C ARG A 710 -13.20 -15.08 -38.07
N LEU A 711 -12.29 -16.00 -37.66
CA LEU A 711 -11.27 -15.79 -36.68
C LEU A 711 -10.34 -14.63 -37.09
N ALA A 712 -9.89 -14.61 -38.35
CA ALA A 712 -9.08 -13.52 -38.91
C ALA A 712 -9.82 -12.17 -38.90
N ALA A 713 -11.12 -12.17 -39.15
CA ALA A 713 -11.93 -10.95 -39.06
C ALA A 713 -12.12 -10.45 -37.62
N VAL A 714 -12.17 -11.36 -36.65
CA VAL A 714 -12.27 -11.03 -35.20
C VAL A 714 -10.96 -10.46 -34.67
N PHE A 715 -9.82 -10.97 -35.15
CA PHE A 715 -8.47 -10.57 -34.69
C PHE A 715 -7.61 -10.11 -35.89
N PRO A 716 -7.94 -8.98 -36.55
CA PRO A 716 -7.27 -8.54 -37.77
C PRO A 716 -5.78 -8.22 -37.53
N ASP A 717 -5.42 -7.76 -36.33
CA ASP A 717 -4.04 -7.42 -35.94
C ASP A 717 -3.31 -8.57 -35.23
N GLY A 718 -3.97 -9.72 -35.08
CA GLY A 718 -3.45 -10.88 -34.34
C GLY A 718 -3.99 -11.00 -32.92
N VAL A 719 -3.41 -11.94 -32.17
CA VAL A 719 -3.81 -12.30 -30.81
C VAL A 719 -2.68 -12.11 -29.83
N CYS A 720 -3.01 -12.06 -28.54
CA CYS A 720 -2.03 -11.87 -27.48
C CYS A 720 -0.91 -12.93 -27.50
N ASP A 721 0.32 -12.48 -27.50
CA ASP A 721 1.53 -13.28 -27.27
C ASP A 721 1.99 -13.11 -25.81
N TYR A 722 1.45 -13.93 -24.93
CA TYR A 722 1.81 -13.92 -23.51
C TYR A 722 3.15 -14.59 -23.20
N SER A 723 3.89 -15.09 -24.21
CA SER A 723 5.28 -15.49 -24.04
C SER A 723 6.24 -14.31 -23.95
N LYS A 724 5.76 -13.11 -24.26
CA LYS A 724 6.50 -11.85 -24.23
C LYS A 724 5.99 -10.94 -23.10
N PRO A 725 6.85 -10.04 -22.60
CA PRO A 725 6.39 -8.97 -21.72
C PRO A 725 5.29 -8.13 -22.37
N GLY A 726 4.44 -7.52 -21.57
CA GLY A 726 3.43 -6.57 -22.05
C GLY A 726 4.04 -5.34 -22.74
N VAL A 727 3.26 -4.69 -23.59
CA VAL A 727 3.67 -3.43 -24.23
C VAL A 727 3.95 -2.39 -23.15
N GLY A 728 5.14 -1.81 -23.17
CA GLY A 728 5.56 -0.82 -22.18
C GLY A 728 5.84 -1.38 -20.78
N GLN A 729 5.75 -2.68 -20.57
CA GLN A 729 6.04 -3.33 -19.30
C GLN A 729 7.53 -3.21 -18.98
N THR A 730 7.83 -2.43 -17.94
CA THR A 730 9.19 -2.17 -17.47
C THR A 730 9.25 -2.29 -15.96
N GLY A 731 10.46 -2.35 -15.40
CA GLY A 731 10.67 -2.19 -13.96
C GLY A 731 10.29 -0.79 -13.48
N VAL A 732 10.03 -0.67 -12.18
CA VAL A 732 9.67 0.59 -11.52
C VAL A 732 10.82 1.59 -11.61
N LYS A 733 10.53 2.84 -11.97
CA LYS A 733 11.46 3.95 -12.09
C LYS A 733 10.87 5.22 -11.45
N GLY A 734 11.60 5.87 -10.56
CA GLY A 734 11.22 7.19 -10.05
C GLY A 734 9.90 7.24 -9.27
N THR A 735 9.73 6.35 -8.32
CA THR A 735 8.51 6.26 -7.49
C THR A 735 8.34 7.43 -6.52
N TRP A 736 9.43 8.02 -6.04
CA TRP A 736 9.41 9.24 -5.24
C TRP A 736 9.28 10.46 -6.17
N LEU A 737 8.05 10.81 -6.52
CA LEU A 737 7.79 11.99 -7.36
C LEU A 737 8.23 13.27 -6.65
N THR A 738 8.91 14.16 -7.39
CA THR A 738 9.31 15.51 -6.92
C THR A 738 8.59 16.54 -7.78
N TYR A 739 8.12 17.62 -7.17
CA TYR A 739 7.42 18.73 -7.82
C TYR A 739 8.19 20.02 -7.59
#